data_0bd406df98dbbfd597611b6184da2d02
#
_entry.id   0bd406df98dbbfd597611b6184da2d02
#
_cell.length_a   1.000
_cell.length_b   1.000
_cell.length_c   1.000
_cell.angle_alpha   90.00
_cell.angle_beta   90.00
_cell.angle_gamma   90.00
#
_symmetry.space_group_name_H-M   'P 1'
#
loop_
_entity.id
_entity.type
_entity.pdbx_description
1 polymer ?
#
loop_
_entity_poly.entity_id
_entity_poly.type
_entity_poly.pdbx_seq_one_letter_code
_entity_poly.pdbx_strand_id
1 'polypeptide(L)'
;MSNGTKVVKRNGKTEPLDLNKLHIMVEEACKDLANVSASQVEMQSGIQFYDGITTAEIQEILIRSASDLIDLDHPNYQFVAARLLLFALRKQLFGGIYECPTVKQHVERCVGRGVYDPEILSMYSDEEFDKLQSIIDHDRDYLFTYAGLRQVVDKYLVQDRSNGALHETPQFMYLLIAATIFSKYPKETRLDYVKKYYDAISKHKINIPTPIMAGVRTPLRQYASCVLVDVDDTLPSIESSDSAIFRYVAQRAGIGINAGRIRGINSKIRGGEVQHTGVIPFLKKFEATVRSCTQNGIRGGSATVHFPIWHQEIEDILVLKNNKGTEDNRVRKLDYSIQISKLFYERFIRNEEITLFSPHNVPGLYDAFGTDRFDELYVRYERDESIPRKTIGAQELFLSLLKERAETGRIYIMNIDHCNSHSSYLDKIEMSNLCVAGDTKIRIKYPQSICDDIGEIYDWKVYEKEIEIGDLDEYISSREIGIMSYKVSDNDPCEDVPQIEVLSYNIETGEQEWKPITAFAQTSPKAKVMKITDEESGKSIVVTPEHKVFTKNRGYVMAKDLTETDELVFIDGYSTKVIIEYLEEEIPVYDITVEGTHNFFANDVLVHNCQEITIPTVPIQHIDAIEGEIALCILSAINIGKIKSNDDLDQLCDLSVRALDELVDFQGYPVKAAEIATKARRSLGIGYIGLAHYLAKHGQNYNDPGAWQLVHDLTEAFQYYLIKATVNLAKEKGACEYSHRTKYGQGILPIDTYKKDVDEIVPNELKYDWEGLREQVLQYGVRNSALSAQMPSESSSVVSNATNGIEPPRGYLSIKKSKKGPLKQIVPQYQTLKSNYTLLWDMPSNRGYINIVAVMQKFFDQAISGNWSYNPEHYENNEVPVSVMAQDMLTCFKLGHKTAYYQNTNDMKNDEEEPKQDLQSLIDDIMSSDEEDCESCKI
;
A
#
# COMPACT_ATOMS: atom_id res chain seq x y z
N MET A 1 -25.19 9.13 38.45
CA MET A 1 -23.99 9.99 38.30
C MET A 1 -24.27 11.30 38.98
N SER A 2 -23.33 11.79 39.78
CA SER A 2 -23.58 12.88 40.73
C SER A 2 -23.67 14.27 40.05
N ASN A 3 -24.52 15.14 40.59
CA ASN A 3 -24.70 16.55 40.24
C ASN A 3 -23.45 17.45 40.42
N GLY A 4 -22.22 16.94 40.31
CA GLY A 4 -21.01 17.66 40.63
C GLY A 4 -19.89 17.62 39.57
N THR A 5 -19.96 16.73 38.56
CA THR A 5 -18.88 16.64 37.53
C THR A 5 -18.79 17.93 36.73
N LYS A 6 -17.61 18.53 36.69
CA LYS A 6 -17.32 19.75 35.92
C LYS A 6 -16.58 19.35 34.63
N VAL A 7 -16.85 20.12 33.56
CA VAL A 7 -16.19 19.94 32.25
C VAL A 7 -15.41 21.19 31.85
N VAL A 8 -14.26 21.01 31.22
CA VAL A 8 -13.46 22.08 30.68
C VAL A 8 -13.77 22.26 29.18
N LYS A 9 -14.21 23.43 28.80
CA LYS A 9 -14.49 23.80 27.40
C LYS A 9 -13.19 24.04 26.62
N ARG A 10 -13.26 23.94 25.28
CA ARG A 10 -12.14 24.29 24.37
C ARG A 10 -11.58 25.71 24.57
N ASN A 11 -12.35 26.63 25.14
CA ASN A 11 -11.91 27.99 25.48
C ASN A 11 -11.37 28.12 26.93
N GLY A 12 -11.12 27.01 27.62
CA GLY A 12 -10.63 26.95 28.98
C GLY A 12 -11.64 27.22 30.10
N LYS A 13 -12.91 27.55 29.76
CA LYS A 13 -13.96 27.76 30.78
C LYS A 13 -14.45 26.42 31.34
N THR A 14 -14.64 26.39 32.66
CA THR A 14 -15.21 25.24 33.36
C THR A 14 -16.70 25.45 33.60
N GLU A 15 -17.55 24.45 33.32
CA GLU A 15 -18.98 24.47 33.61
C GLU A 15 -19.45 23.09 34.09
N PRO A 16 -20.62 22.96 34.73
CA PRO A 16 -21.19 21.65 35.06
C PRO A 16 -21.45 20.80 33.79
N LEU A 17 -21.27 19.48 33.90
CA LEU A 17 -21.61 18.54 32.83
C LEU A 17 -23.13 18.57 32.58
N ASP A 18 -23.51 18.88 31.35
CA ASP A 18 -24.89 18.91 30.89
C ASP A 18 -25.18 17.66 30.04
N LEU A 19 -25.79 16.66 30.64
CA LEU A 19 -26.16 15.40 29.98
C LEU A 19 -27.14 15.58 28.84
N ASN A 20 -28.02 16.62 28.91
CA ASN A 20 -28.98 16.89 27.83
C ASN A 20 -28.27 17.31 26.54
N LYS A 21 -27.17 18.09 26.64
CA LYS A 21 -26.37 18.45 25.46
C LYS A 21 -25.68 17.27 24.82
N LEU A 22 -25.27 16.29 25.63
CA LEU A 22 -24.70 15.04 25.14
C LEU A 22 -25.76 14.20 24.44
N HIS A 23 -26.92 14.04 25.07
CA HIS A 23 -28.05 13.30 24.53
C HIS A 23 -28.48 13.85 23.15
N ILE A 24 -28.72 15.15 23.03
CA ILE A 24 -29.06 15.79 21.73
C ILE A 24 -28.02 15.50 20.65
N MET A 25 -26.76 15.54 21.00
CA MET A 25 -25.66 15.25 20.02
C MET A 25 -25.66 13.80 19.59
N VAL A 26 -25.86 12.85 20.51
CA VAL A 26 -25.90 11.43 20.19
C VAL A 26 -27.18 11.06 19.44
N GLU A 27 -28.34 11.65 19.81
CA GLU A 27 -29.58 11.49 19.05
C GLU A 27 -29.44 11.98 17.61
N GLU A 28 -28.82 13.17 17.40
CA GLU A 28 -28.59 13.67 16.04
C GLU A 28 -27.66 12.74 15.23
N ALA A 29 -26.67 12.11 15.89
CA ALA A 29 -25.83 11.11 15.24
C ALA A 29 -26.59 9.81 14.89
N CYS A 30 -27.60 9.43 15.67
CA CYS A 30 -28.44 8.24 15.44
C CYS A 30 -29.60 8.48 14.45
N LYS A 31 -29.88 9.73 14.11
CA LYS A 31 -31.03 10.13 13.31
C LYS A 31 -31.10 9.40 11.96
N ASP A 32 -32.29 8.92 11.58
CA ASP A 32 -32.55 8.19 10.33
C ASP A 32 -31.75 6.89 10.14
N LEU A 33 -31.17 6.33 11.21
CA LEU A 33 -30.49 5.05 11.21
C LEU A 33 -31.33 3.99 11.94
N ALA A 34 -31.52 2.83 11.30
CA ALA A 34 -32.23 1.69 11.91
C ALA A 34 -31.30 0.92 12.88
N ASN A 35 -31.90 0.30 13.91
CA ASN A 35 -31.21 -0.58 14.85
C ASN A 35 -30.02 0.06 15.58
N VAL A 36 -30.16 1.33 15.98
CA VAL A 36 -29.21 2.06 16.83
C VAL A 36 -29.96 2.75 17.98
N SER A 37 -29.29 2.92 19.11
CA SER A 37 -29.85 3.55 20.32
C SER A 37 -28.87 4.57 20.88
N ALA A 38 -29.30 5.82 21.02
CA ALA A 38 -28.52 6.85 21.69
C ALA A 38 -28.20 6.47 23.15
N SER A 39 -29.16 5.86 23.85
CA SER A 39 -28.99 5.45 25.24
C SER A 39 -27.92 4.36 25.41
N GLN A 40 -27.73 3.46 24.43
CA GLN A 40 -26.65 2.48 24.49
C GLN A 40 -25.27 3.14 24.39
N VAL A 41 -25.08 4.08 23.45
CA VAL A 41 -23.83 4.84 23.33
C VAL A 41 -23.54 5.62 24.62
N GLU A 42 -24.57 6.23 25.23
CA GLU A 42 -24.46 7.02 26.45
C GLU A 42 -24.11 6.14 27.67
N MET A 43 -24.74 4.98 27.80
CA MET A 43 -24.44 4.03 28.88
C MET A 43 -22.98 3.54 28.79
N GLN A 44 -22.53 3.16 27.60
CA GLN A 44 -21.16 2.73 27.34
C GLN A 44 -20.14 3.85 27.67
N SER A 45 -20.49 5.11 27.39
CA SER A 45 -19.61 6.26 27.63
C SER A 45 -19.61 6.76 29.06
N GLY A 46 -20.73 6.62 29.76
CA GLY A 46 -20.95 7.27 31.05
C GLY A 46 -20.03 6.83 32.19
N ILE A 47 -19.43 5.64 32.10
CA ILE A 47 -18.51 5.09 33.09
C ILE A 47 -17.13 5.79 33.03
N GLN A 48 -16.79 6.42 31.90
CA GLN A 48 -15.46 7.00 31.65
C GLN A 48 -15.37 8.51 31.95
N PHE A 49 -16.44 9.16 32.44
CA PHE A 49 -16.41 10.60 32.73
C PHE A 49 -15.91 10.89 34.14
N TYR A 50 -14.94 11.79 34.28
CA TYR A 50 -14.34 12.23 35.55
C TYR A 50 -14.43 13.76 35.71
N ASP A 51 -14.18 14.27 36.92
CA ASP A 51 -14.26 15.70 37.18
C ASP A 51 -13.08 16.44 36.55
N GLY A 52 -13.37 17.49 35.82
CA GLY A 52 -12.37 18.24 35.04
C GLY A 52 -12.13 17.74 33.61
N ILE A 53 -12.84 16.68 33.16
CA ILE A 53 -12.74 16.16 31.80
C ILE A 53 -13.00 17.27 30.76
N THR A 54 -12.26 17.26 29.65
CA THR A 54 -12.48 18.23 28.57
C THR A 54 -13.64 17.82 27.67
N THR A 55 -14.28 18.79 27.03
CA THR A 55 -15.32 18.49 26.02
C THR A 55 -14.77 17.80 24.77
N ALA A 56 -13.47 17.84 24.54
CA ALA A 56 -12.80 17.09 23.47
C ALA A 56 -12.68 15.59 23.85
N GLU A 57 -12.22 15.29 25.04
CA GLU A 57 -12.17 13.91 25.58
C GLU A 57 -13.54 13.27 25.65
N ILE A 58 -14.56 13.98 26.14
CA ILE A 58 -15.96 13.48 26.11
C ILE A 58 -16.37 13.08 24.68
N GLN A 59 -15.99 13.88 23.69
CA GLN A 59 -16.32 13.61 22.28
C GLN A 59 -15.59 12.35 21.78
N GLU A 60 -14.32 12.17 22.12
CA GLU A 60 -13.55 10.97 21.78
C GLU A 60 -14.11 9.71 22.48
N ILE A 61 -14.52 9.82 23.74
CA ILE A 61 -15.18 8.73 24.47
C ILE A 61 -16.49 8.33 23.77
N LEU A 62 -17.32 9.30 23.36
CA LEU A 62 -18.58 9.01 22.63
C LEU A 62 -18.31 8.33 21.27
N ILE A 63 -17.31 8.79 20.54
CA ILE A 63 -16.87 8.19 19.27
C ILE A 63 -16.43 6.73 19.50
N ARG A 64 -15.59 6.50 20.52
CA ARG A 64 -15.10 5.19 20.86
C ARG A 64 -16.23 4.26 21.30
N SER A 65 -17.11 4.72 22.20
CA SER A 65 -18.27 3.94 22.66
C SER A 65 -19.19 3.53 21.49
N ALA A 66 -19.43 4.42 20.53
CA ALA A 66 -20.19 4.09 19.34
C ALA A 66 -19.43 3.11 18.41
N SER A 67 -18.09 3.24 18.33
CA SER A 67 -17.27 2.33 17.54
C SER A 67 -17.24 0.91 18.13
N ASP A 68 -17.21 0.79 19.45
CA ASP A 68 -17.19 -0.51 20.14
C ASP A 68 -18.50 -1.27 19.93
N LEU A 69 -19.61 -0.57 19.75
CA LEU A 69 -20.92 -1.14 19.41
C LEU A 69 -21.07 -1.61 17.96
N ILE A 70 -20.05 -1.45 17.13
CA ILE A 70 -20.08 -1.94 15.75
C ILE A 70 -19.87 -3.46 15.76
N ASP A 71 -20.90 -4.19 15.34
CA ASP A 71 -20.88 -5.65 15.14
C ASP A 71 -21.77 -6.05 13.95
N LEU A 72 -21.83 -7.36 13.66
CA LEU A 72 -22.63 -7.87 12.54
C LEU A 72 -24.14 -7.75 12.78
N ASP A 73 -24.59 -7.73 14.02
CA ASP A 73 -26.02 -7.58 14.36
C ASP A 73 -26.44 -6.10 14.34
N HIS A 74 -25.51 -5.19 14.67
CA HIS A 74 -25.75 -3.74 14.75
C HIS A 74 -24.81 -2.93 13.84
N PRO A 75 -24.76 -3.21 12.51
CA PRO A 75 -23.79 -2.61 11.60
C PRO A 75 -23.92 -1.09 11.46
N ASN A 76 -25.07 -0.51 11.79
CA ASN A 76 -25.33 0.92 11.60
C ASN A 76 -24.63 1.81 12.65
N TYR A 77 -24.09 1.26 13.73
CA TYR A 77 -23.23 2.03 14.62
C TYR A 77 -21.96 2.56 13.92
N GLN A 78 -21.52 1.95 12.82
CA GLN A 78 -20.45 2.51 11.99
C GLN A 78 -20.77 3.91 11.45
N PHE A 79 -22.04 4.23 11.19
CA PHE A 79 -22.46 5.55 10.76
C PHE A 79 -22.65 6.50 11.97
N VAL A 80 -23.09 5.99 13.13
CA VAL A 80 -23.18 6.78 14.37
C VAL A 80 -21.79 7.27 14.78
N ALA A 81 -20.81 6.37 14.85
CA ALA A 81 -19.41 6.70 15.17
C ALA A 81 -18.81 7.68 14.15
N ALA A 82 -19.10 7.51 12.85
CA ALA A 82 -18.67 8.44 11.80
C ALA A 82 -19.25 9.84 12.00
N ARG A 83 -20.54 9.95 12.28
CA ARG A 83 -21.21 11.25 12.51
C ARG A 83 -20.69 11.95 13.76
N LEU A 84 -20.46 11.22 14.84
CA LEU A 84 -19.84 11.78 16.05
C LEU A 84 -18.43 12.31 15.76
N LEU A 85 -17.63 11.57 14.98
CA LEU A 85 -16.30 12.01 14.52
C LEU A 85 -16.40 13.27 13.63
N LEU A 86 -17.36 13.32 12.71
CA LEU A 86 -17.62 14.49 11.86
C LEU A 86 -18.00 15.72 12.68
N PHE A 87 -18.84 15.54 13.72
CA PHE A 87 -19.21 16.62 14.63
C PHE A 87 -18.00 17.14 15.40
N ALA A 88 -17.10 16.24 15.84
CA ALA A 88 -15.85 16.63 16.49
C ALA A 88 -14.97 17.47 15.54
N LEU A 89 -14.81 17.02 14.30
CA LEU A 89 -14.05 17.69 13.24
C LEU A 89 -14.62 19.08 12.95
N ARG A 90 -15.91 19.19 12.68
CA ARG A 90 -16.56 20.49 12.37
C ARG A 90 -16.48 21.47 13.54
N LYS A 91 -16.66 21.01 14.78
CA LYS A 91 -16.46 21.84 15.99
C LYS A 91 -15.02 22.32 16.14
N GLN A 92 -14.05 21.48 15.80
CA GLN A 92 -12.64 21.85 15.85
C GLN A 92 -12.31 22.93 14.82
N LEU A 93 -12.83 22.80 13.60
CA LEU A 93 -12.49 23.66 12.46
C LEU A 93 -13.28 24.97 12.45
N PHE A 94 -14.57 24.91 12.80
CA PHE A 94 -15.52 25.99 12.57
C PHE A 94 -16.26 26.44 13.85
N GLY A 95 -16.08 25.77 14.97
CA GLY A 95 -16.73 26.10 16.25
C GLY A 95 -18.12 25.49 16.43
N GLY A 96 -18.80 25.07 15.36
CA GLY A 96 -20.14 24.46 15.37
C GLY A 96 -20.23 23.18 14.54
N ILE A 97 -21.38 22.51 14.62
CA ILE A 97 -21.64 21.25 13.87
C ILE A 97 -22.12 21.58 12.45
N TYR A 98 -22.94 22.64 12.30
CA TYR A 98 -23.58 23.01 11.04
C TYR A 98 -22.93 24.22 10.37
N GLU A 99 -22.13 24.98 11.10
CA GLU A 99 -21.47 26.19 10.61
C GLU A 99 -20.30 25.81 9.71
N CYS A 100 -20.36 26.18 8.43
CA CYS A 100 -19.26 26.03 7.48
C CYS A 100 -19.01 27.40 6.82
N PRO A 101 -17.74 27.81 6.62
CA PRO A 101 -17.42 29.01 5.85
C PRO A 101 -17.80 28.81 4.39
N THR A 102 -17.90 29.90 3.62
CA THR A 102 -18.02 29.78 2.17
C THR A 102 -16.75 29.16 1.57
N VAL A 103 -16.87 28.60 0.37
CA VAL A 103 -15.73 28.00 -0.34
C VAL A 103 -14.58 29.00 -0.47
N LYS A 104 -14.87 30.25 -0.88
CA LYS A 104 -13.87 31.30 -1.01
C LYS A 104 -13.20 31.63 0.31
N GLN A 105 -13.98 31.88 1.38
CA GLN A 105 -13.44 32.14 2.72
C GLN A 105 -12.57 31.01 3.24
N HIS A 106 -12.98 29.76 2.97
CA HIS A 106 -12.18 28.58 3.35
C HIS A 106 -10.83 28.55 2.63
N VAL A 107 -10.83 28.76 1.30
CA VAL A 107 -9.60 28.78 0.49
C VAL A 107 -8.68 29.93 0.93
N GLU A 108 -9.21 31.17 1.08
CA GLU A 108 -8.44 32.32 1.57
C GLU A 108 -7.78 32.04 2.92
N ARG A 109 -8.51 31.43 3.85
CA ARG A 109 -7.99 31.04 5.17
C ARG A 109 -6.85 30.03 5.06
N CYS A 110 -7.00 29.01 4.23
CA CYS A 110 -6.02 27.93 4.09
C CYS A 110 -4.77 28.37 3.30
N VAL A 111 -4.95 29.22 2.28
CA VAL A 111 -3.83 29.88 1.58
C VAL A 111 -3.07 30.82 2.53
N GLY A 112 -3.79 31.63 3.32
CA GLY A 112 -3.15 32.50 4.33
C GLY A 112 -2.36 31.75 5.41
N ARG A 113 -2.64 30.47 5.61
CA ARG A 113 -1.87 29.58 6.50
C ARG A 113 -0.75 28.81 5.76
N GLY A 114 -0.59 28.98 4.46
CA GLY A 114 0.39 28.27 3.64
C GLY A 114 0.11 26.78 3.41
N VAL A 115 -1.09 26.30 3.74
CA VAL A 115 -1.44 24.88 3.61
C VAL A 115 -2.12 24.51 2.29
N TYR A 116 -2.70 25.50 1.59
CA TYR A 116 -3.20 25.35 0.22
C TYR A 116 -2.31 26.08 -0.77
N ASP A 117 -2.28 25.60 -2.01
CA ASP A 117 -1.61 26.24 -3.13
C ASP A 117 -2.28 27.61 -3.42
N PRO A 118 -1.52 28.72 -3.35
CA PRO A 118 -2.07 30.06 -3.58
C PRO A 118 -2.63 30.24 -5.00
N GLU A 119 -2.21 29.43 -5.96
CA GLU A 119 -2.72 29.49 -7.35
C GLU A 119 -4.22 29.25 -7.42
N ILE A 120 -4.82 28.53 -6.47
CA ILE A 120 -6.27 28.24 -6.41
C ILE A 120 -7.10 29.53 -6.42
N LEU A 121 -6.66 30.57 -5.73
CA LEU A 121 -7.38 31.86 -5.70
C LEU A 121 -7.43 32.57 -7.07
N SER A 122 -6.45 32.31 -7.94
CA SER A 122 -6.37 32.89 -9.28
C SER A 122 -7.06 32.03 -10.35
N MET A 123 -7.37 30.76 -10.05
CA MET A 123 -8.01 29.85 -11.02
C MET A 123 -9.45 30.25 -11.35
N TYR A 124 -10.16 30.84 -10.39
CA TYR A 124 -11.59 31.14 -10.46
C TYR A 124 -11.90 32.59 -10.09
N SER A 125 -12.86 33.21 -10.79
CA SER A 125 -13.41 34.51 -10.43
C SER A 125 -14.33 34.42 -9.19
N ASP A 126 -14.66 35.57 -8.60
CA ASP A 126 -15.58 35.62 -7.45
C ASP A 126 -16.95 35.03 -7.78
N GLU A 127 -17.48 35.31 -8.98
CA GLU A 127 -18.74 34.75 -9.47
C GLU A 127 -18.66 33.20 -9.62
N GLU A 128 -17.50 32.67 -9.97
CA GLU A 128 -17.30 31.22 -10.06
C GLU A 128 -17.14 30.59 -8.67
N PHE A 129 -16.53 31.29 -7.71
CA PHE A 129 -16.55 30.83 -6.30
C PHE A 129 -17.96 30.76 -5.74
N ASP A 130 -18.85 31.69 -6.08
CA ASP A 130 -20.29 31.62 -5.69
C ASP A 130 -20.98 30.40 -6.34
N LYS A 131 -20.62 30.05 -7.57
CA LYS A 131 -21.13 28.84 -8.21
C LYS A 131 -20.53 27.57 -7.57
N LEU A 132 -19.24 27.53 -7.22
CA LEU A 132 -18.64 26.44 -6.45
C LEU A 132 -19.32 26.26 -5.10
N GLN A 133 -19.71 27.36 -4.44
CA GLN A 133 -20.52 27.31 -3.22
C GLN A 133 -21.88 26.62 -3.42
N SER A 134 -22.49 26.76 -4.59
CA SER A 134 -23.74 26.08 -4.91
C SER A 134 -23.59 24.59 -5.27
N ILE A 135 -22.36 24.17 -5.57
CA ILE A 135 -22.02 22.77 -5.93
C ILE A 135 -21.75 21.94 -4.68
N ILE A 136 -21.08 22.52 -3.66
CA ILE A 136 -20.69 21.77 -2.45
C ILE A 136 -21.91 21.31 -1.66
N ASP A 137 -21.90 20.07 -1.24
CA ASP A 137 -22.97 19.42 -0.47
C ASP A 137 -22.36 18.76 0.78
N HIS A 138 -22.38 19.47 1.90
CA HIS A 138 -21.76 19.02 3.16
C HIS A 138 -22.49 17.82 3.79
N ASP A 139 -23.73 17.51 3.39
CA ASP A 139 -24.46 16.35 3.92
C ASP A 139 -23.94 15.03 3.36
N ARG A 140 -23.15 15.06 2.27
CA ARG A 140 -22.45 13.87 1.77
C ARG A 140 -21.42 13.33 2.74
N ASP A 141 -20.96 14.09 3.73
CA ASP A 141 -20.13 13.59 4.82
C ASP A 141 -20.82 12.48 5.63
N TYR A 142 -22.16 12.42 5.63
CA TYR A 142 -22.94 11.35 6.27
C TYR A 142 -22.91 10.01 5.52
N LEU A 143 -22.34 9.97 4.31
CA LEU A 143 -22.15 8.73 3.55
C LEU A 143 -20.95 7.89 4.05
N PHE A 144 -20.07 8.49 4.84
CA PHE A 144 -18.91 7.78 5.38
C PHE A 144 -19.30 6.80 6.48
N THR A 145 -18.65 5.63 6.47
CA THR A 145 -18.52 4.78 7.65
C THR A 145 -17.46 5.33 8.59
N TYR A 146 -17.42 4.86 9.83
CA TYR A 146 -16.38 5.26 10.78
C TYR A 146 -14.96 5.00 10.27
N ALA A 147 -14.72 3.77 9.79
CA ALA A 147 -13.42 3.42 9.21
C ALA A 147 -13.04 4.32 8.01
N GLY A 148 -14.00 4.61 7.12
CA GLY A 148 -13.80 5.49 5.97
C GLY A 148 -13.46 6.93 6.36
N LEU A 149 -14.25 7.51 7.26
CA LEU A 149 -14.01 8.88 7.72
C LEU A 149 -12.70 8.98 8.51
N ARG A 150 -12.37 7.98 9.32
CA ARG A 150 -11.12 7.95 10.08
C ARG A 150 -9.90 7.93 9.16
N GLN A 151 -9.94 7.11 8.08
CA GLN A 151 -8.89 7.12 7.05
C GLN A 151 -8.73 8.49 6.40
N VAL A 152 -9.84 9.19 6.12
CA VAL A 152 -9.80 10.53 5.53
C VAL A 152 -9.19 11.53 6.50
N VAL A 153 -9.63 11.54 7.75
CA VAL A 153 -9.15 12.46 8.80
C VAL A 153 -7.67 12.25 9.11
N ASP A 154 -7.25 10.99 9.26
CA ASP A 154 -5.89 10.68 9.73
C ASP A 154 -4.85 10.76 8.60
N LYS A 155 -5.24 10.53 7.32
CA LYS A 155 -4.28 10.41 6.22
C LYS A 155 -4.39 11.47 5.11
N TYR A 156 -5.60 11.98 4.83
CA TYR A 156 -5.87 12.70 3.58
C TYR A 156 -6.25 14.17 3.76
N LEU A 157 -6.92 14.53 4.85
CA LEU A 157 -7.18 15.94 5.13
C LEU A 157 -5.87 16.68 5.39
N VAL A 158 -5.82 17.91 4.90
CA VAL A 158 -4.67 18.79 5.17
C VAL A 158 -4.60 19.08 6.65
N GLN A 159 -3.47 18.79 7.25
CA GLN A 159 -3.20 18.94 8.69
C GLN A 159 -1.78 19.44 8.92
N ASP A 160 -1.62 20.18 10.00
CA ASP A 160 -0.29 20.44 10.56
C ASP A 160 0.14 19.21 11.37
N ARG A 161 1.18 18.53 10.89
CA ARG A 161 1.62 17.27 11.48
C ARG A 161 2.40 17.45 12.79
N SER A 162 2.93 18.64 13.03
CA SER A 162 3.62 18.95 14.29
C SER A 162 2.68 18.95 15.51
N ASN A 163 1.40 19.24 15.29
CA ASN A 163 0.41 19.39 16.38
C ASN A 163 -0.93 18.71 16.07
N GLY A 164 -1.06 18.05 14.93
CA GLY A 164 -2.30 17.37 14.48
C GLY A 164 -3.46 18.28 14.13
N ALA A 165 -3.25 19.60 13.96
CA ALA A 165 -4.30 20.55 13.65
C ALA A 165 -4.82 20.36 12.22
N LEU A 166 -6.10 20.02 12.08
CA LEU A 166 -6.78 19.86 10.80
C LEU A 166 -7.21 21.22 10.24
N HIS A 167 -7.28 21.33 8.91
CA HIS A 167 -7.61 22.58 8.22
C HIS A 167 -8.88 22.53 7.39
N GLU A 168 -9.41 21.34 7.04
CA GLU A 168 -10.54 21.18 6.12
C GLU A 168 -11.45 20.01 6.52
N THR A 169 -12.64 19.92 5.89
CA THR A 169 -13.54 18.76 5.95
C THR A 169 -13.51 17.98 4.63
N PRO A 170 -14.03 16.73 4.58
CA PRO A 170 -13.99 15.91 3.37
C PRO A 170 -14.63 16.57 2.14
N GLN A 171 -15.72 17.33 2.31
CA GLN A 171 -16.37 17.96 1.16
C GLN A 171 -15.54 19.12 0.58
N PHE A 172 -14.85 19.91 1.40
CA PHE A 172 -13.88 20.88 0.89
C PHE A 172 -12.74 20.20 0.14
N MET A 173 -12.20 19.10 0.68
CA MET A 173 -11.19 18.28 0.01
C MET A 173 -11.68 17.85 -1.38
N TYR A 174 -12.83 17.18 -1.48
CA TYR A 174 -13.35 16.69 -2.75
C TYR A 174 -13.65 17.79 -3.77
N LEU A 175 -14.31 18.87 -3.32
CA LEU A 175 -14.62 19.99 -4.21
C LEU A 175 -13.36 20.63 -4.76
N LEU A 176 -12.35 20.88 -3.91
CA LEU A 176 -11.13 21.55 -4.34
C LEU A 176 -10.23 20.63 -5.20
N ILE A 177 -10.27 19.33 -5.00
CA ILE A 177 -9.66 18.38 -5.93
C ILE A 177 -10.31 18.53 -7.31
N ALA A 178 -11.62 18.48 -7.41
CA ALA A 178 -12.33 18.64 -8.68
C ALA A 178 -12.07 20.00 -9.33
N ALA A 179 -12.14 21.07 -8.54
CA ALA A 179 -11.90 22.44 -9.01
C ALA A 179 -10.48 22.62 -9.52
N THR A 180 -9.46 22.12 -8.80
CA THR A 180 -8.06 22.22 -9.24
C THR A 180 -7.81 21.47 -10.53
N ILE A 181 -8.30 20.22 -10.64
CA ILE A 181 -8.12 19.38 -11.84
C ILE A 181 -8.69 20.04 -13.09
N PHE A 182 -9.94 20.53 -13.03
CA PHE A 182 -10.62 21.09 -14.18
C PHE A 182 -10.46 22.61 -14.34
N SER A 183 -9.54 23.24 -13.61
CA SER A 183 -9.32 24.70 -13.65
C SER A 183 -8.95 25.26 -15.03
N LYS A 184 -8.22 24.46 -15.85
CA LYS A 184 -7.75 24.86 -17.18
C LYS A 184 -8.76 24.60 -18.32
N TYR A 185 -9.91 23.98 -18.02
CA TYR A 185 -10.98 23.81 -19.00
C TYR A 185 -11.60 25.17 -19.40
N PRO A 186 -12.25 25.26 -20.57
CA PRO A 186 -12.93 26.50 -21.00
C PRO A 186 -13.92 26.96 -19.94
N LYS A 187 -14.00 28.29 -19.72
CA LYS A 187 -14.85 28.90 -18.68
C LYS A 187 -16.32 28.49 -18.75
N GLU A 188 -16.79 28.25 -19.98
CA GLU A 188 -18.19 27.85 -20.25
C GLU A 188 -18.51 26.44 -19.76
N THR A 189 -17.54 25.56 -19.68
CA THR A 189 -17.73 24.13 -19.39
C THR A 189 -17.05 23.65 -18.11
N ARG A 190 -16.02 24.38 -17.61
CA ARG A 190 -15.20 23.88 -16.48
C ARG A 190 -15.99 23.59 -15.21
N LEU A 191 -16.98 24.42 -14.87
CA LEU A 191 -17.80 24.22 -13.68
C LEU A 191 -18.76 23.03 -13.81
N ASP A 192 -19.17 22.68 -15.01
CA ASP A 192 -19.96 21.46 -15.27
C ASP A 192 -19.10 20.20 -15.03
N TYR A 193 -17.85 20.20 -15.53
CA TYR A 193 -16.91 19.11 -15.23
C TYR A 193 -16.54 19.02 -13.74
N VAL A 194 -16.29 20.16 -13.10
CA VAL A 194 -16.07 20.23 -11.64
C VAL A 194 -17.24 19.58 -10.89
N LYS A 195 -18.48 19.96 -11.24
CA LYS A 195 -19.67 19.40 -10.61
C LYS A 195 -19.80 17.89 -10.84
N LYS A 196 -19.63 17.43 -12.08
CA LYS A 196 -19.73 16.01 -12.43
C LYS A 196 -18.66 15.17 -11.69
N TYR A 197 -17.42 15.64 -11.66
CA TYR A 197 -16.33 14.93 -11.00
C TYR A 197 -16.48 14.97 -9.46
N TYR A 198 -16.83 16.13 -8.90
CA TYR A 198 -17.17 16.24 -7.48
C TYR A 198 -18.31 15.29 -7.09
N ASP A 199 -19.37 15.22 -7.90
CA ASP A 199 -20.47 14.29 -7.69
C ASP A 199 -20.00 12.82 -7.71
N ALA A 200 -19.08 12.47 -8.60
CA ALA A 200 -18.56 11.11 -8.72
C ALA A 200 -17.68 10.72 -7.53
N ILE A 201 -16.74 11.58 -7.12
CA ILE A 201 -15.80 11.26 -6.01
C ILE A 201 -16.47 11.37 -4.64
N SER A 202 -17.30 12.40 -4.39
CA SER A 202 -17.97 12.60 -3.09
C SER A 202 -19.13 11.63 -2.83
N LYS A 203 -19.69 11.01 -3.89
CA LYS A 203 -20.64 9.89 -3.79
C LYS A 203 -19.95 8.52 -3.83
N HIS A 204 -18.61 8.50 -3.78
CA HIS A 204 -17.77 7.31 -3.76
C HIS A 204 -17.97 6.38 -4.97
N LYS A 205 -18.31 6.93 -6.15
CA LYS A 205 -18.38 6.19 -7.40
C LYS A 205 -17.02 6.07 -8.09
N ILE A 206 -16.18 7.12 -8.00
CA ILE A 206 -14.77 7.10 -8.37
C ILE A 206 -13.94 7.14 -7.09
N ASN A 207 -13.03 6.21 -6.96
CA ASN A 207 -12.03 6.12 -5.91
C ASN A 207 -10.73 6.73 -6.41
N ILE A 208 -10.20 7.70 -5.66
CA ILE A 208 -8.96 8.39 -5.98
C ILE A 208 -7.84 7.94 -5.04
N PRO A 209 -6.60 7.75 -5.54
CA PRO A 209 -5.49 7.23 -4.75
C PRO A 209 -4.92 8.27 -3.78
N THR A 210 -4.14 7.78 -2.83
CA THR A 210 -3.51 8.56 -1.76
C THR A 210 -2.81 9.84 -2.25
N PRO A 211 -1.96 9.86 -3.31
CA PRO A 211 -1.28 11.08 -3.72
C PRO A 211 -2.23 12.19 -4.22
N ILE A 212 -3.33 11.82 -4.85
CA ILE A 212 -4.36 12.76 -5.31
C ILE A 212 -5.14 13.32 -4.11
N MET A 213 -5.65 12.45 -3.23
CA MET A 213 -6.42 12.88 -2.05
C MET A 213 -5.60 13.78 -1.13
N ALA A 214 -4.34 13.47 -0.91
CA ALA A 214 -3.49 14.23 0.00
C ALA A 214 -2.84 15.47 -0.63
N GLY A 215 -2.67 15.51 -1.99
CA GLY A 215 -1.79 16.47 -2.67
C GLY A 215 -2.47 17.57 -3.49
N VAL A 216 -3.54 17.26 -4.24
CA VAL A 216 -4.01 18.09 -5.38
C VAL A 216 -4.36 19.55 -5.04
N ARG A 217 -4.63 19.92 -3.83
CA ARG A 217 -4.90 21.31 -3.41
C ARG A 217 -3.77 21.95 -2.61
N THR A 218 -2.67 21.21 -2.44
CA THR A 218 -1.51 21.64 -1.65
C THR A 218 -0.34 22.04 -2.56
N PRO A 219 0.69 22.72 -2.05
CA PRO A 219 1.89 23.03 -2.84
C PRO A 219 2.65 21.80 -3.35
N LEU A 220 2.40 20.60 -2.80
CA LEU A 220 3.04 19.37 -3.23
C LEU A 220 2.35 18.81 -4.48
N ARG A 221 3.03 18.88 -5.63
CA ARG A 221 2.49 18.51 -6.94
C ARG A 221 3.09 17.20 -7.46
N GLN A 222 3.08 16.13 -6.67
CA GLN A 222 3.44 14.77 -7.12
C GLN A 222 2.24 13.83 -6.90
N TYR A 223 1.69 13.28 -8.00
CA TYR A 223 0.43 12.52 -7.99
C TYR A 223 0.57 11.09 -8.50
N ALA A 224 1.71 10.75 -9.12
CA ALA A 224 1.99 9.38 -9.52
C ALA A 224 2.31 8.51 -8.29
N SER A 225 1.55 7.44 -8.11
CA SER A 225 1.80 6.47 -7.03
C SER A 225 2.99 5.56 -7.36
N CYS A 226 3.27 5.36 -8.65
CA CYS A 226 4.15 4.32 -9.16
C CYS A 226 5.15 4.91 -10.14
N VAL A 227 6.44 4.58 -9.92
CA VAL A 227 7.58 5.03 -10.73
C VAL A 227 8.42 3.82 -11.10
N LEU A 228 8.76 3.67 -12.38
CA LEU A 228 9.56 2.58 -12.91
C LEU A 228 10.92 3.11 -13.38
N VAL A 229 11.99 2.54 -12.85
CA VAL A 229 13.38 2.94 -13.13
C VAL A 229 14.16 1.75 -13.67
N ASP A 230 14.62 1.85 -14.92
CA ASP A 230 15.46 0.85 -15.56
C ASP A 230 16.94 1.16 -15.34
N VAL A 231 17.73 0.14 -14.98
CA VAL A 231 19.15 0.27 -14.65
C VAL A 231 19.98 -0.46 -15.69
N ASP A 232 20.86 0.26 -16.37
CA ASP A 232 21.81 -0.31 -17.31
C ASP A 232 23.09 -0.81 -16.60
N ASP A 233 23.88 -1.66 -17.29
CA ASP A 233 25.13 -2.25 -16.81
C ASP A 233 26.31 -1.26 -16.83
N THR A 234 26.09 -0.02 -16.41
CA THR A 234 27.09 1.06 -16.33
C THR A 234 27.02 1.79 -15.00
N LEU A 235 28.18 2.20 -14.46
CA LEU A 235 28.20 2.99 -13.21
C LEU A 235 27.40 4.29 -13.30
N PRO A 236 27.47 5.08 -14.41
CA PRO A 236 26.65 6.27 -14.56
C PRO A 236 25.15 5.99 -14.51
N SER A 237 24.67 4.90 -15.11
CA SER A 237 23.26 4.51 -15.05
C SER A 237 22.84 4.06 -13.64
N ILE A 238 23.66 3.26 -12.98
CA ILE A 238 23.41 2.82 -11.60
C ILE A 238 23.31 4.03 -10.65
N GLU A 239 24.23 5.01 -10.77
CA GLU A 239 24.22 6.24 -9.96
C GLU A 239 23.01 7.12 -10.25
N SER A 240 22.71 7.34 -11.53
CA SER A 240 21.57 8.16 -11.94
C SER A 240 20.23 7.56 -11.54
N SER A 241 20.10 6.24 -11.65
CA SER A 241 18.92 5.50 -11.21
C SER A 241 18.74 5.59 -9.69
N ASP A 242 19.81 5.43 -8.92
CA ASP A 242 19.79 5.59 -7.47
C ASP A 242 19.32 7.02 -7.06
N SER A 243 19.85 8.04 -7.70
CA SER A 243 19.44 9.44 -7.48
C SER A 243 17.97 9.69 -7.87
N ALA A 244 17.48 9.06 -8.93
CA ALA A 244 16.09 9.16 -9.33
C ALA A 244 15.16 8.48 -8.30
N ILE A 245 15.53 7.28 -7.83
CA ILE A 245 14.84 6.56 -6.76
C ILE A 245 14.70 7.44 -5.52
N PHE A 246 15.81 8.01 -5.05
CA PHE A 246 15.84 8.93 -3.90
C PHE A 246 14.82 10.07 -4.04
N ARG A 247 14.85 10.80 -5.20
CA ARG A 247 13.97 11.96 -5.43
C ARG A 247 12.48 11.59 -5.43
N TYR A 248 12.12 10.41 -5.96
CA TYR A 248 10.73 9.97 -6.03
C TYR A 248 10.21 9.36 -4.74
N VAL A 249 11.04 8.61 -4.01
CA VAL A 249 10.68 8.10 -2.68
C VAL A 249 10.39 9.25 -1.72
N ALA A 250 11.24 10.29 -1.70
CA ALA A 250 11.01 11.51 -0.91
C ALA A 250 9.67 12.21 -1.23
N GLN A 251 9.09 11.97 -2.42
CA GLN A 251 7.82 12.53 -2.86
C GLN A 251 6.65 11.52 -2.87
N ARG A 252 6.71 10.47 -2.05
CA ARG A 252 5.62 9.49 -1.81
C ARG A 252 5.37 8.47 -2.92
N ALA A 253 6.31 8.23 -3.82
CA ALA A 253 6.17 7.22 -4.86
C ALA A 253 6.69 5.85 -4.42
N GLY A 254 6.05 4.77 -4.85
CA GLY A 254 6.57 3.40 -4.83
C GLY A 254 7.39 3.13 -6.09
N ILE A 255 8.48 2.37 -5.95
CA ILE A 255 9.48 2.22 -7.01
C ILE A 255 9.53 0.79 -7.55
N GLY A 256 9.43 0.63 -8.88
CA GLY A 256 9.89 -0.56 -9.59
C GLY A 256 11.30 -0.33 -10.11
N ILE A 257 12.20 -1.27 -9.88
CA ILE A 257 13.59 -1.22 -10.34
C ILE A 257 13.83 -2.41 -11.24
N ASN A 258 14.31 -2.19 -12.45
CA ASN A 258 14.83 -3.28 -13.27
C ASN A 258 16.34 -3.33 -13.12
N ALA A 259 16.86 -4.38 -12.48
CA ALA A 259 18.29 -4.61 -12.31
C ALA A 259 18.80 -5.83 -13.14
N GLY A 260 17.91 -6.41 -13.95
CA GLY A 260 18.22 -7.62 -14.74
C GLY A 260 19.24 -7.44 -15.87
N ARG A 261 19.65 -6.20 -16.18
CA ARG A 261 20.73 -5.90 -17.14
C ARG A 261 22.10 -5.94 -16.51
N ILE A 262 22.22 -5.78 -15.19
CA ILE A 262 23.50 -5.72 -14.47
C ILE A 262 24.19 -7.09 -14.59
N ARG A 263 25.49 -7.05 -14.96
CA ARG A 263 26.31 -8.26 -15.12
C ARG A 263 26.46 -9.05 -13.81
N GLY A 264 26.50 -10.37 -13.93
CA GLY A 264 26.69 -11.26 -12.79
C GLY A 264 28.10 -11.24 -12.21
N ILE A 265 28.24 -11.87 -11.06
CA ILE A 265 29.50 -12.02 -10.32
C ILE A 265 30.62 -12.64 -11.21
N ASN A 266 31.85 -12.23 -10.99
CA ASN A 266 33.05 -12.63 -11.73
C ASN A 266 33.05 -12.24 -13.22
N SER A 267 32.10 -11.46 -13.72
CA SER A 267 32.16 -10.91 -15.06
C SER A 267 33.36 -9.97 -15.22
N LYS A 268 34.00 -10.01 -16.37
CA LYS A 268 35.22 -9.21 -16.63
C LYS A 268 34.92 -7.73 -16.73
N ILE A 269 35.76 -6.91 -16.08
CA ILE A 269 35.77 -5.44 -16.17
C ILE A 269 37.12 -5.01 -16.67
N ARG A 270 37.22 -3.93 -17.48
CA ARG A 270 38.44 -3.38 -18.05
C ARG A 270 39.33 -4.43 -18.74
N GLY A 271 38.74 -5.23 -19.61
CA GLY A 271 39.48 -6.28 -20.33
C GLY A 271 39.89 -7.47 -19.46
N GLY A 272 39.42 -7.58 -18.22
CA GLY A 272 39.74 -8.66 -17.28
C GLY A 272 40.72 -8.28 -16.18
N GLU A 273 41.10 -6.98 -16.08
CA GLU A 273 41.90 -6.44 -15.00
C GLU A 273 41.19 -6.57 -13.63
N VAL A 274 39.86 -6.44 -13.62
CA VAL A 274 39.00 -6.54 -12.42
C VAL A 274 37.83 -7.47 -12.70
N GLN A 275 37.38 -8.16 -11.68
CA GLN A 275 36.15 -8.96 -11.70
C GLN A 275 35.01 -8.25 -11.03
N HIS A 276 33.79 -8.39 -11.55
CA HIS A 276 32.56 -7.81 -10.99
C HIS A 276 32.15 -8.51 -9.69
N THR A 277 31.68 -7.74 -8.71
CA THR A 277 31.33 -8.25 -7.38
C THR A 277 29.92 -8.87 -7.32
N GLY A 278 29.19 -8.90 -8.44
CA GLY A 278 27.82 -9.39 -8.50
C GLY A 278 26.80 -8.30 -8.28
N VAL A 279 25.50 -8.66 -8.33
CA VAL A 279 24.38 -7.71 -8.24
C VAL A 279 24.06 -7.31 -6.79
N ILE A 280 24.35 -8.16 -5.81
CA ILE A 280 23.95 -7.96 -4.40
C ILE A 280 24.47 -6.64 -3.80
N PRO A 281 25.74 -6.22 -4.01
CA PRO A 281 26.21 -4.91 -3.49
C PRO A 281 25.42 -3.71 -4.03
N PHE A 282 24.97 -3.77 -5.29
CA PHE A 282 24.14 -2.69 -5.87
C PHE A 282 22.71 -2.72 -5.33
N LEU A 283 22.18 -3.92 -5.06
CA LEU A 283 20.88 -4.06 -4.41
C LEU A 283 20.87 -3.47 -2.99
N LYS A 284 21.95 -3.68 -2.23
CA LYS A 284 22.14 -3.03 -0.91
C LYS A 284 22.17 -1.50 -1.01
N LYS A 285 22.80 -0.96 -2.05
CA LYS A 285 22.80 0.49 -2.32
C LYS A 285 21.38 0.99 -2.58
N PHE A 286 20.63 0.33 -3.45
CA PHE A 286 19.23 0.69 -3.72
C PHE A 286 18.35 0.53 -2.48
N GLU A 287 18.56 -0.51 -1.68
CA GLU A 287 17.87 -0.71 -0.40
C GLU A 287 18.10 0.48 0.53
N ALA A 288 19.35 0.90 0.74
CA ALA A 288 19.70 2.05 1.56
C ALA A 288 19.05 3.34 1.05
N THR A 289 19.08 3.58 -0.27
CA THR A 289 18.47 4.74 -0.92
C THR A 289 16.96 4.78 -0.73
N VAL A 290 16.27 3.67 -0.94
CA VAL A 290 14.82 3.56 -0.75
C VAL A 290 14.42 3.82 0.70
N ARG A 291 15.25 3.42 1.65
CA ARG A 291 15.00 3.57 3.09
C ARG A 291 15.39 4.94 3.65
N SER A 292 16.23 5.70 2.95
CA SER A 292 16.72 7.01 3.42
C SER A 292 15.66 8.11 3.42
N CYS A 293 14.50 7.88 2.81
CA CYS A 293 13.39 8.84 2.76
C CYS A 293 12.09 8.24 3.25
N THR A 294 11.35 8.99 4.05
CA THR A 294 9.99 8.67 4.45
C THR A 294 8.97 9.37 3.55
N GLN A 295 7.89 8.68 3.22
CA GLN A 295 6.76 9.28 2.51
C GLN A 295 5.94 10.18 3.46
N ASN A 296 6.44 11.38 3.77
CA ASN A 296 5.79 12.36 4.65
C ASN A 296 5.66 11.93 6.13
N GLY A 297 6.59 11.18 6.68
CA GLY A 297 6.52 10.70 8.06
C GLY A 297 5.38 9.70 8.34
N ILE A 298 4.75 9.14 7.29
CA ILE A 298 3.63 8.20 7.43
C ILE A 298 3.98 6.81 6.88
N ARG A 299 4.89 6.73 5.91
CA ARG A 299 5.30 5.49 5.24
C ARG A 299 6.79 5.52 4.96
N GLY A 300 7.50 4.42 5.21
CA GLY A 300 8.84 4.19 4.68
C GLY A 300 8.82 4.06 3.14
N GLY A 301 9.94 4.31 2.49
CA GLY A 301 10.12 4.05 1.07
C GLY A 301 10.20 2.55 0.79
N SER A 302 9.80 2.13 -0.42
CA SER A 302 9.85 0.72 -0.82
C SER A 302 10.02 0.52 -2.32
N ALA A 303 10.65 -0.60 -2.69
CA ALA A 303 10.89 -0.93 -4.09
C ALA A 303 10.84 -2.44 -4.36
N THR A 304 10.36 -2.82 -5.57
CA THR A 304 10.56 -4.16 -6.13
C THR A 304 11.68 -4.15 -7.15
N VAL A 305 12.52 -5.15 -7.09
CA VAL A 305 13.58 -5.35 -8.08
C VAL A 305 13.23 -6.52 -8.99
N HIS A 306 13.35 -6.32 -10.30
CA HIS A 306 13.03 -7.29 -11.33
C HIS A 306 14.30 -7.95 -11.89
N PHE A 307 14.26 -9.28 -12.03
CA PHE A 307 15.32 -10.08 -12.60
C PHE A 307 14.78 -11.16 -13.54
N PRO A 308 15.47 -11.44 -14.67
CA PRO A 308 15.11 -12.56 -15.52
C PRO A 308 15.48 -13.89 -14.86
N ILE A 309 14.64 -14.91 -15.03
CA ILE A 309 14.84 -16.26 -14.47
C ILE A 309 16.16 -16.92 -14.94
N TRP A 310 16.73 -16.47 -16.04
CA TRP A 310 17.97 -16.96 -16.61
C TRP A 310 19.23 -16.17 -16.16
N HIS A 311 19.09 -15.23 -15.21
CA HIS A 311 20.24 -14.49 -14.68
C HIS A 311 21.20 -15.41 -13.92
N GLN A 312 22.52 -15.21 -14.08
CA GLN A 312 23.56 -16.03 -13.47
C GLN A 312 23.43 -16.19 -11.94
N GLU A 313 22.98 -15.16 -11.25
CA GLU A 313 22.84 -15.11 -9.79
C GLU A 313 21.39 -15.38 -9.32
N ILE A 314 20.52 -15.95 -10.16
CA ILE A 314 19.09 -16.11 -9.82
C ILE A 314 18.85 -16.91 -8.54
N GLU A 315 19.64 -17.95 -8.29
CA GLU A 315 19.52 -18.77 -7.07
C GLU A 315 19.84 -17.98 -5.81
N ASP A 316 20.83 -17.08 -5.86
CA ASP A 316 21.16 -16.18 -4.77
C ASP A 316 20.07 -15.09 -4.60
N ILE A 317 19.52 -14.58 -5.72
CA ILE A 317 18.46 -13.57 -5.72
C ILE A 317 17.17 -14.13 -5.08
N LEU A 318 16.79 -15.35 -5.38
CA LEU A 318 15.58 -15.99 -4.82
C LEU A 318 15.61 -16.03 -3.29
N VAL A 319 16.78 -16.22 -2.70
CA VAL A 319 16.92 -16.34 -1.24
C VAL A 319 17.24 -15.04 -0.53
N LEU A 320 17.37 -13.91 -1.25
CA LEU A 320 17.73 -12.61 -0.65
C LEU A 320 16.76 -12.14 0.44
N LYS A 321 15.50 -12.55 0.35
CA LYS A 321 14.43 -12.14 1.27
C LYS A 321 14.19 -13.14 2.40
N ASN A 322 14.64 -14.37 2.30
CA ASN A 322 14.40 -15.37 3.33
C ASN A 322 15.26 -15.13 4.59
N ASN A 323 14.85 -15.72 5.70
CA ASN A 323 15.51 -15.56 7.00
C ASN A 323 16.68 -16.53 7.24
N LYS A 324 17.10 -17.29 6.20
CA LYS A 324 18.19 -18.28 6.27
C LYS A 324 19.49 -17.64 5.77
N GLY A 325 20.58 -17.73 6.53
CA GLY A 325 21.91 -17.21 6.16
C GLY A 325 22.27 -15.88 6.85
N THR A 326 23.49 -15.37 6.56
CA THR A 326 24.02 -14.13 7.15
C THR A 326 23.45 -12.88 6.49
N GLU A 327 23.39 -11.75 7.21
CA GLU A 327 22.96 -10.44 6.69
C GLU A 327 23.79 -9.96 5.50
N ASP A 328 25.09 -10.34 5.46
CA ASP A 328 25.97 -9.95 4.36
C ASP A 328 25.51 -10.50 3.00
N ASN A 329 24.75 -11.59 2.99
CA ASN A 329 24.22 -12.24 1.80
C ASN A 329 22.70 -12.04 1.64
N ARG A 330 22.10 -11.05 2.30
CA ARG A 330 20.66 -10.77 2.26
C ARG A 330 20.38 -9.31 1.95
N VAL A 331 19.25 -9.05 1.26
CA VAL A 331 18.70 -7.74 0.96
C VAL A 331 17.19 -7.85 1.17
N ARG A 332 16.77 -7.81 2.44
CA ARG A 332 15.41 -8.18 2.85
C ARG A 332 14.38 -7.07 2.68
N LYS A 333 14.83 -5.83 2.58
CA LYS A 333 13.95 -4.65 2.55
C LYS A 333 13.49 -4.26 1.13
N LEU A 334 14.01 -4.94 0.12
CA LEU A 334 13.49 -4.91 -1.24
C LEU A 334 12.65 -6.16 -1.48
N ASP A 335 11.65 -6.06 -2.34
CA ASP A 335 10.94 -7.23 -2.85
C ASP A 335 11.46 -7.60 -4.23
N TYR A 336 11.20 -8.82 -4.66
CA TYR A 336 11.76 -9.37 -5.88
C TYR A 336 10.66 -9.86 -6.80
N SER A 337 10.78 -9.54 -8.09
CA SER A 337 9.92 -10.04 -9.15
C SER A 337 10.74 -10.79 -10.18
N ILE A 338 10.39 -12.03 -10.41
CA ILE A 338 11.07 -12.90 -11.36
C ILE A 338 10.33 -12.87 -12.69
N GLN A 339 11.03 -12.43 -13.72
CA GLN A 339 10.53 -12.39 -15.08
C GLN A 339 10.73 -13.79 -15.69
N ILE A 340 9.64 -14.41 -16.13
CA ILE A 340 9.62 -15.76 -16.69
C ILE A 340 9.11 -15.71 -18.12
N SER A 341 9.79 -16.44 -19.03
CA SER A 341 9.39 -16.60 -20.43
C SER A 341 8.71 -17.93 -20.69
N LYS A 342 8.02 -18.01 -21.82
CA LYS A 342 7.41 -19.22 -22.36
C LYS A 342 8.41 -20.38 -22.44
N LEU A 343 9.64 -20.12 -22.92
CA LEU A 343 10.69 -21.13 -23.04
C LEU A 343 10.98 -21.82 -21.70
N PHE A 344 10.97 -21.08 -20.58
CA PHE A 344 11.18 -21.65 -19.25
C PHE A 344 10.06 -22.62 -18.87
N TYR A 345 8.79 -22.22 -19.06
CA TYR A 345 7.65 -23.09 -18.77
C TYR A 345 7.63 -24.33 -19.65
N GLU A 346 8.00 -24.22 -20.93
CA GLU A 346 8.12 -25.38 -21.84
C GLU A 346 9.17 -26.35 -21.35
N ARG A 347 10.35 -25.86 -20.93
CA ARG A 347 11.43 -26.70 -20.39
C ARG A 347 11.06 -27.31 -19.05
N PHE A 348 10.37 -26.57 -18.19
CA PHE A 348 9.82 -27.13 -16.95
C PHE A 348 8.89 -28.33 -17.22
N ILE A 349 7.96 -28.18 -18.16
CA ILE A 349 7.01 -29.26 -18.52
C ILE A 349 7.75 -30.48 -19.10
N ARG A 350 8.79 -30.23 -19.89
CA ARG A 350 9.58 -31.31 -20.53
C ARG A 350 10.66 -31.90 -19.63
N ASN A 351 10.84 -31.39 -18.41
CA ASN A 351 11.91 -31.73 -17.48
C ASN A 351 13.30 -31.56 -18.12
N GLU A 352 13.49 -30.45 -18.78
CA GLU A 352 14.77 -30.07 -19.43
C GLU A 352 15.60 -29.14 -18.51
N GLU A 353 16.84 -28.91 -18.87
CA GLU A 353 17.73 -27.96 -18.21
C GLU A 353 17.51 -26.53 -18.72
N ILE A 354 17.83 -25.55 -17.88
CA ILE A 354 17.93 -24.14 -18.24
C ILE A 354 19.36 -23.63 -17.97
N THR A 355 19.84 -22.75 -18.82
CA THR A 355 21.18 -22.18 -18.74
C THR A 355 21.11 -20.76 -18.19
N LEU A 356 21.88 -20.49 -17.15
CA LEU A 356 22.00 -19.20 -16.49
C LEU A 356 23.20 -18.43 -17.06
N PHE A 357 22.96 -17.16 -17.45
CA PHE A 357 24.00 -16.32 -18.05
C PHE A 357 24.18 -15.01 -17.27
N SER A 358 25.40 -14.48 -17.29
CA SER A 358 25.59 -13.05 -17.05
C SER A 358 25.13 -12.27 -18.29
N PRO A 359 24.27 -11.26 -18.18
CA PRO A 359 23.77 -10.49 -19.32
C PRO A 359 24.89 -9.91 -20.20
N HIS A 360 26.01 -9.53 -19.60
CA HIS A 360 27.19 -9.04 -20.27
C HIS A 360 27.81 -10.05 -21.27
N ASN A 361 27.72 -11.34 -20.98
CA ASN A 361 28.32 -12.40 -21.82
C ASN A 361 27.44 -12.79 -23.01
N VAL A 362 26.18 -12.34 -23.04
CA VAL A 362 25.16 -12.67 -24.04
C VAL A 362 24.51 -11.40 -24.60
N PRO A 363 25.26 -10.58 -25.35
CA PRO A 363 24.78 -9.27 -25.82
C PRO A 363 23.46 -9.36 -26.59
N GLY A 364 22.51 -8.48 -26.27
CA GLY A 364 21.19 -8.42 -26.88
C GLY A 364 20.20 -9.49 -26.42
N LEU A 365 20.60 -10.44 -25.55
CA LEU A 365 19.67 -11.44 -25.03
C LEU A 365 18.61 -10.80 -24.13
N TYR A 366 19.03 -9.87 -23.25
CA TYR A 366 18.08 -9.14 -22.39
C TYR A 366 17.14 -8.28 -23.25
N ASP A 367 17.64 -7.64 -24.31
CA ASP A 367 16.80 -6.84 -25.20
C ASP A 367 15.80 -7.67 -26.00
N ALA A 368 16.11 -8.93 -26.28
CA ALA A 368 15.22 -9.89 -26.92
C ALA A 368 14.20 -10.53 -25.93
N PHE A 369 14.46 -10.49 -24.62
CA PHE A 369 13.67 -11.20 -23.60
C PHE A 369 12.23 -10.71 -23.57
N GLY A 370 11.27 -11.62 -23.66
CA GLY A 370 9.85 -11.32 -23.82
C GLY A 370 9.42 -10.96 -25.25
N THR A 371 10.27 -11.22 -26.26
CA THR A 371 9.95 -11.11 -27.68
C THR A 371 10.17 -12.44 -28.40
N ASP A 372 9.63 -12.59 -29.61
CA ASP A 372 9.77 -13.82 -30.43
C ASP A 372 11.23 -14.18 -30.77
N ARG A 373 12.15 -13.22 -30.69
CA ARG A 373 13.60 -13.44 -30.94
C ARG A 373 14.32 -14.11 -29.77
N PHE A 374 13.74 -14.11 -28.58
CA PHE A 374 14.42 -14.56 -27.38
C PHE A 374 14.83 -16.03 -27.47
N ASP A 375 13.90 -16.90 -27.82
CA ASP A 375 14.10 -18.36 -27.83
C ASP A 375 15.25 -18.76 -28.78
N GLU A 376 15.27 -18.19 -29.99
CA GLU A 376 16.35 -18.45 -30.97
C GLU A 376 17.71 -17.97 -30.46
N LEU A 377 17.76 -16.75 -29.91
CA LEU A 377 18.98 -16.14 -29.40
C LEU A 377 19.51 -16.88 -28.19
N TYR A 378 18.61 -17.25 -27.25
CA TYR A 378 18.94 -18.00 -26.07
C TYR A 378 19.56 -19.36 -26.40
N VAL A 379 18.90 -20.16 -27.25
CA VAL A 379 19.39 -21.46 -27.70
C VAL A 379 20.73 -21.35 -28.47
N ARG A 380 20.95 -20.27 -29.22
CA ARG A 380 22.21 -19.99 -29.88
C ARG A 380 23.34 -19.80 -28.87
N TYR A 381 23.13 -18.97 -27.85
CA TYR A 381 24.14 -18.76 -26.80
C TYR A 381 24.35 -20.01 -25.94
N GLU A 382 23.33 -20.78 -25.72
CA GLU A 382 23.43 -22.05 -24.99
C GLU A 382 24.31 -23.09 -25.72
N ARG A 383 24.36 -23.05 -27.03
CA ARG A 383 25.23 -23.94 -27.84
C ARG A 383 26.69 -23.45 -27.96
N ASP A 384 26.94 -22.20 -27.60
CA ASP A 384 28.29 -21.65 -27.66
C ASP A 384 29.08 -21.99 -26.38
N GLU A 385 29.94 -23.01 -26.44
CA GLU A 385 30.73 -23.47 -25.29
C GLU A 385 31.79 -22.47 -24.81
N SER A 386 32.07 -21.41 -25.58
CA SER A 386 33.01 -20.35 -25.17
C SER A 386 32.43 -19.39 -24.15
N ILE A 387 31.11 -19.36 -23.97
CA ILE A 387 30.42 -18.46 -23.06
C ILE A 387 30.38 -19.06 -21.65
N PRO A 388 30.89 -18.35 -20.63
CA PRO A 388 30.76 -18.76 -19.24
C PRO A 388 29.27 -18.85 -18.83
N ARG A 389 28.87 -19.99 -18.30
CA ARG A 389 27.47 -20.28 -17.96
C ARG A 389 27.35 -21.27 -16.81
N LYS A 390 26.19 -21.34 -16.20
CA LYS A 390 25.76 -22.38 -15.26
C LYS A 390 24.49 -23.03 -15.80
N THR A 391 24.34 -24.34 -15.63
CA THR A 391 23.13 -25.08 -16.04
C THR A 391 22.45 -25.66 -14.81
N ILE A 392 21.13 -25.62 -14.77
CA ILE A 392 20.29 -26.13 -13.68
C ILE A 392 19.02 -26.76 -14.27
N GLY A 393 18.45 -27.76 -13.61
CA GLY A 393 17.15 -28.31 -13.99
C GLY A 393 16.04 -27.27 -13.89
N ALA A 394 15.23 -27.08 -14.95
CA ALA A 394 14.13 -26.14 -14.94
C ALA A 394 13.11 -26.43 -13.82
N GLN A 395 12.86 -27.72 -13.55
CA GLN A 395 11.99 -28.12 -12.42
C GLN A 395 12.60 -27.77 -11.06
N GLU A 396 13.90 -28.00 -10.88
CA GLU A 396 14.61 -27.66 -9.65
C GLU A 396 14.53 -26.17 -9.34
N LEU A 397 14.82 -25.33 -10.34
CA LEU A 397 14.76 -23.87 -10.19
C LEU A 397 13.34 -23.36 -9.92
N PHE A 398 12.34 -23.93 -10.63
CA PHE A 398 10.95 -23.52 -10.42
C PHE A 398 10.39 -23.94 -9.07
N LEU A 399 10.72 -25.13 -8.59
CA LEU A 399 10.34 -25.58 -7.24
C LEU A 399 11.00 -24.73 -6.16
N SER A 400 12.28 -24.35 -6.35
CA SER A 400 12.96 -23.41 -5.45
C SER A 400 12.24 -22.05 -5.41
N LEU A 401 11.87 -21.50 -6.57
CA LEU A 401 11.11 -20.26 -6.67
C LEU A 401 9.76 -20.36 -5.96
N LEU A 402 8.99 -21.43 -6.18
CA LEU A 402 7.69 -21.62 -5.53
C LEU A 402 7.81 -21.79 -4.02
N LYS A 403 8.86 -22.47 -3.56
CA LYS A 403 9.16 -22.63 -2.13
C LYS A 403 9.46 -21.27 -1.48
N GLU A 404 10.38 -20.50 -2.03
CA GLU A 404 10.72 -19.17 -1.50
C GLU A 404 9.52 -18.21 -1.60
N ARG A 405 8.69 -18.34 -2.63
CA ARG A 405 7.42 -17.61 -2.76
C ARG A 405 6.43 -18.00 -1.66
N ALA A 406 6.29 -19.30 -1.35
CA ALA A 406 5.41 -19.78 -0.28
C ALA A 406 5.92 -19.36 1.11
N GLU A 407 7.24 -19.47 1.34
CA GLU A 407 7.86 -19.13 2.64
C GLU A 407 7.84 -17.62 2.92
N THR A 408 7.96 -16.77 1.89
CA THR A 408 8.06 -15.31 2.06
C THR A 408 6.79 -14.56 1.68
N GLY A 409 5.90 -15.18 0.91
CA GLY A 409 4.75 -14.52 0.30
C GLY A 409 5.10 -13.50 -0.81
N ARG A 410 6.42 -13.26 -1.10
CA ARG A 410 6.91 -12.04 -1.74
C ARG A 410 7.91 -12.19 -2.86
N ILE A 411 8.08 -13.36 -3.38
CA ILE A 411 8.67 -13.54 -4.70
C ILE A 411 7.53 -13.45 -5.71
N TYR A 412 7.49 -12.36 -6.43
CA TYR A 412 6.48 -12.09 -7.45
C TYR A 412 6.86 -12.70 -8.78
N ILE A 413 5.89 -12.92 -9.65
CA ILE A 413 6.12 -13.47 -10.97
C ILE A 413 5.60 -12.49 -12.02
N MET A 414 6.41 -12.27 -13.06
CA MET A 414 6.07 -11.49 -14.23
C MET A 414 6.22 -12.35 -15.48
N ASN A 415 5.13 -12.67 -16.14
CA ASN A 415 5.13 -13.39 -17.41
C ASN A 415 5.46 -12.41 -18.54
N ILE A 416 6.75 -12.28 -18.83
CA ILE A 416 7.28 -11.20 -19.68
C ILE A 416 6.73 -11.22 -21.11
N ASP A 417 6.47 -12.43 -21.66
CA ASP A 417 5.88 -12.56 -22.99
C ASP A 417 4.46 -11.99 -23.04
N HIS A 418 3.64 -12.25 -22.01
CA HIS A 418 2.28 -11.71 -21.93
C HIS A 418 2.26 -10.21 -21.71
N CYS A 419 3.21 -9.69 -20.90
CA CYS A 419 3.37 -8.25 -20.72
C CYS A 419 3.66 -7.53 -22.03
N ASN A 420 4.42 -8.14 -22.94
CA ASN A 420 4.80 -7.56 -24.21
C ASN A 420 3.79 -7.86 -25.33
N SER A 421 3.31 -9.10 -25.46
CA SER A 421 2.36 -9.48 -26.51
C SER A 421 0.98 -8.81 -26.33
N HIS A 422 0.49 -8.72 -25.10
CA HIS A 422 -0.82 -8.16 -24.76
C HIS A 422 -0.71 -6.84 -23.98
N SER A 423 -0.18 -5.81 -24.60
CA SER A 423 -0.08 -4.45 -24.09
C SER A 423 -0.54 -3.46 -25.13
N SER A 424 -0.75 -2.21 -24.75
CA SER A 424 -1.02 -1.11 -25.67
C SER A 424 0.24 -0.56 -26.37
N TYR A 425 1.43 -1.02 -25.99
CA TYR A 425 2.70 -0.50 -26.47
C TYR A 425 3.33 -1.35 -27.58
N LEU A 426 4.05 -0.68 -28.49
CA LEU A 426 5.00 -1.31 -29.41
C LEU A 426 6.39 -1.43 -28.77
N ASP A 427 6.71 -0.51 -27.88
CA ASP A 427 7.94 -0.53 -27.10
C ASP A 427 7.91 -1.65 -26.07
N LYS A 428 9.10 -2.20 -25.77
CA LYS A 428 9.26 -3.31 -24.84
C LYS A 428 8.98 -2.90 -23.40
N ILE A 429 8.27 -3.75 -22.67
CA ILE A 429 8.01 -3.67 -21.22
C ILE A 429 9.00 -4.59 -20.51
N GLU A 430 9.60 -4.10 -19.42
CA GLU A 430 10.64 -4.81 -18.70
C GLU A 430 10.35 -4.99 -17.20
N MET A 431 9.44 -4.24 -16.58
CA MET A 431 9.19 -4.26 -15.11
C MET A 431 7.81 -3.78 -14.66
N SER A 432 7.58 -3.78 -13.34
CA SER A 432 6.38 -3.28 -12.62
C SER A 432 6.74 -2.61 -11.24
N ASN A 433 5.77 -2.25 -10.36
CA ASN A 433 5.90 -1.30 -9.21
C ASN A 433 5.64 -1.83 -7.76
N LEU A 434 5.62 -0.94 -6.68
CA LEU A 434 5.56 -1.32 -5.22
C LEU A 434 5.27 -0.22 -4.12
N CYS A 435 4.74 -0.52 -2.78
CA CYS A 435 4.51 0.38 -1.57
C CYS A 435 4.21 -0.26 -0.16
N VAL A 436 4.43 0.42 1.10
CA VAL A 436 4.35 -0.13 2.52
C VAL A 436 3.84 0.80 3.66
N ALA A 437 3.47 0.29 4.92
CA ALA A 437 2.95 1.03 6.12
C ALA A 437 3.45 0.55 7.53
N GLY A 438 3.22 1.26 8.68
CA GLY A 438 3.62 0.85 9.98
C GLY A 438 3.34 1.46 11.37
N ASP A 439 3.23 0.62 12.45
CA ASP A 439 3.11 0.96 13.88
C ASP A 439 3.59 -0.17 14.83
N THR A 440 4.70 -0.04 15.57
CA THR A 440 5.33 -1.04 16.50
C THR A 440 6.08 -0.37 17.65
N LYS A 441 6.14 -0.98 18.88
CA LYS A 441 6.76 -0.38 20.08
C LYS A 441 8.14 -0.94 20.40
N ILE A 442 9.06 -0.03 20.82
CA ILE A 442 10.41 -0.35 21.28
C ILE A 442 10.77 0.51 22.48
N ARG A 443 11.70 0.03 23.34
CA ARG A 443 12.32 0.85 24.39
C ARG A 443 13.60 1.47 23.89
N ILE A 444 13.71 2.78 24.09
CA ILE A 444 14.91 3.56 23.71
C ILE A 444 15.44 4.34 24.89
N LYS A 445 16.78 4.53 24.89
CA LYS A 445 17.46 5.61 25.62
C LYS A 445 17.76 6.74 24.67
N TYR A 446 17.45 7.94 25.06
CA TYR A 446 17.73 9.10 24.27
C TYR A 446 18.30 10.24 25.11
N PRO A 447 19.29 10.98 24.60
CA PRO A 447 19.83 12.15 25.27
C PRO A 447 18.94 13.38 25.01
N GLN A 448 18.88 14.25 26.02
CA GLN A 448 18.29 15.59 25.89
C GLN A 448 19.30 16.62 26.36
N SER A 449 19.55 17.62 25.54
CA SER A 449 20.49 18.73 25.90
C SER A 449 19.96 19.53 27.10
N ILE A 450 20.86 19.92 27.96
CA ILE A 450 20.61 20.89 29.05
C ILE A 450 21.26 22.20 28.61
N CYS A 451 20.44 23.24 28.41
CA CYS A 451 20.86 24.55 27.99
C CYS A 451 20.86 25.52 29.18
N ASP A 452 21.74 26.52 29.16
CA ASP A 452 21.68 27.64 30.10
C ASP A 452 20.61 28.68 29.69
N ASP A 453 20.53 29.78 30.47
CA ASP A 453 19.52 30.83 30.24
C ASP A 453 19.73 31.62 28.92
N ILE A 454 20.85 31.43 28.23
CA ILE A 454 21.14 32.01 26.92
C ILE A 454 21.07 30.99 25.77
N GLY A 455 20.75 29.72 26.08
CA GLY A 455 20.49 28.66 25.10
C GLY A 455 21.73 27.88 24.67
N GLU A 456 22.89 28.05 25.30
CA GLU A 456 24.08 27.23 25.05
C GLU A 456 23.96 25.86 25.75
N ILE A 457 24.28 24.77 25.02
CA ILE A 457 24.26 23.41 25.55
C ILE A 457 25.50 23.21 26.41
N TYR A 458 25.31 22.85 27.71
CA TYR A 458 26.40 22.57 28.62
C TYR A 458 26.44 21.17 29.21
N ASP A 459 25.35 20.37 29.06
CA ASP A 459 25.28 18.99 29.51
C ASP A 459 24.19 18.20 28.77
N TRP A 460 24.19 16.86 28.93
CA TRP A 460 23.22 15.95 28.36
C TRP A 460 22.63 15.04 29.45
N LYS A 461 21.30 14.96 29.51
CA LYS A 461 20.58 13.96 30.34
C LYS A 461 20.04 12.85 29.45
N VAL A 462 20.26 11.60 29.87
CA VAL A 462 19.73 10.43 29.21
C VAL A 462 18.45 10.01 29.87
N TYR A 463 17.40 9.81 29.07
CA TYR A 463 16.08 9.38 29.52
C TYR A 463 15.74 8.04 28.87
N GLU A 464 14.97 7.20 29.58
CA GLU A 464 14.41 5.97 29.04
C GLU A 464 12.94 6.17 28.73
N LYS A 465 12.45 5.59 27.62
CA LYS A 465 11.05 5.65 27.22
C LYS A 465 10.69 4.46 26.35
N GLU A 466 9.45 3.99 26.47
CA GLU A 466 8.85 3.09 25.50
C GLU A 466 8.13 3.89 24.42
N ILE A 467 8.44 3.62 23.15
CA ILE A 467 7.84 4.29 21.99
C ILE A 467 7.43 3.27 20.95
N GLU A 468 6.49 3.63 20.09
CA GLU A 468 6.22 2.83 18.90
C GLU A 468 7.40 2.96 17.92
N ILE A 469 7.84 1.84 17.34
CA ILE A 469 9.00 1.85 16.43
C ILE A 469 8.76 2.75 15.22
N GLY A 470 7.49 2.91 14.78
CA GLY A 470 7.09 3.84 13.74
C GLY A 470 7.26 5.32 14.11
N ASP A 471 7.33 5.64 15.40
CA ASP A 471 7.53 7.01 15.89
C ASP A 471 9.00 7.33 16.13
N LEU A 472 9.91 6.35 15.98
CA LEU A 472 11.35 6.52 16.23
C LEU A 472 11.97 7.60 15.34
N ASP A 473 11.54 7.68 14.08
CA ASP A 473 12.04 8.67 13.13
C ASP A 473 11.63 10.10 13.52
N GLU A 474 10.41 10.31 13.99
CA GLU A 474 9.95 11.60 14.53
C GLU A 474 10.72 11.96 15.81
N TYR A 475 11.03 10.95 16.61
CA TYR A 475 11.77 11.12 17.86
C TYR A 475 13.24 11.55 17.61
N ILE A 476 13.85 11.00 16.54
CA ILE A 476 15.20 11.35 16.09
C ILE A 476 15.21 12.75 15.46
N SER A 477 14.29 13.03 14.56
CA SER A 477 14.26 14.27 13.79
C SER A 477 13.86 15.50 14.63
N SER A 478 13.03 15.32 15.66
CA SER A 478 12.54 16.42 16.50
C SER A 478 13.56 16.97 17.50
N ARG A 479 14.73 16.34 17.66
CA ARG A 479 15.66 16.60 18.76
C ARG A 479 17.11 16.85 18.35
N GLU A 480 17.40 17.02 17.06
CA GLU A 480 18.75 17.23 16.51
C GLU A 480 19.76 16.11 16.88
N ILE A 481 19.29 14.89 17.14
CA ILE A 481 20.08 13.74 17.56
C ILE A 481 20.28 12.82 16.35
N GLY A 482 21.53 12.48 16.01
CA GLY A 482 21.84 11.58 14.91
C GLY A 482 21.82 10.08 15.32
N ILE A 483 21.45 9.20 14.39
CA ILE A 483 21.67 7.75 14.52
C ILE A 483 23.11 7.35 14.17
N MET A 484 23.83 8.18 13.41
CA MET A 484 25.25 8.00 13.11
C MET A 484 26.08 9.20 13.56
N SER A 485 27.21 8.95 14.20
CA SER A 485 28.22 9.97 14.42
C SER A 485 28.77 10.46 13.07
N TYR A 486 28.42 11.66 12.65
CA TYR A 486 29.25 12.38 11.70
C TYR A 486 30.54 12.74 12.46
N LYS A 487 31.68 12.23 12.00
CA LYS A 487 32.98 12.81 12.35
C LYS A 487 32.97 14.25 11.83
N VAL A 488 32.69 15.18 12.72
CA VAL A 488 33.06 16.58 12.53
C VAL A 488 34.58 16.65 12.58
N SER A 489 35.20 17.49 11.77
CA SER A 489 36.64 17.59 11.56
C SER A 489 37.44 17.56 12.86
N ASP A 490 38.66 17.04 12.82
CA ASP A 490 39.61 16.81 13.92
C ASP A 490 39.93 18.01 14.85
N ASN A 491 39.14 19.08 14.84
CA ASN A 491 39.35 20.29 15.63
C ASN A 491 38.11 20.85 16.36
N ASP A 492 37.03 20.08 16.50
CA ASP A 492 35.79 20.53 17.13
C ASP A 492 35.66 19.90 18.54
N PRO A 493 35.49 20.68 19.63
CA PRO A 493 35.44 20.18 21.01
C PRO A 493 34.14 19.45 21.41
N CYS A 494 33.23 19.15 20.50
CA CYS A 494 32.02 18.38 20.74
C CYS A 494 32.20 16.89 20.40
N GLU A 495 33.13 16.20 21.07
CA GLU A 495 33.40 14.78 20.83
C GLU A 495 32.33 13.79 21.38
N ASP A 496 31.32 14.23 22.17
CA ASP A 496 30.42 13.32 22.89
C ASP A 496 28.96 13.73 22.76
N VAL A 497 28.38 13.74 21.54
CA VAL A 497 26.92 13.76 21.41
C VAL A 497 26.37 12.33 21.65
N PRO A 498 25.60 12.08 22.74
CA PRO A 498 25.09 10.75 23.03
C PRO A 498 24.12 10.28 21.93
N GLN A 499 24.18 9.00 21.61
CA GLN A 499 23.33 8.36 20.59
C GLN A 499 22.02 7.84 21.21
N ILE A 500 21.01 7.58 20.35
CA ILE A 500 19.83 6.83 20.78
C ILE A 500 20.20 5.36 20.86
N GLU A 501 19.98 4.76 22.02
CA GLU A 501 20.24 3.35 22.29
C GLU A 501 18.94 2.59 22.46
N VAL A 502 18.94 1.29 22.09
CA VAL A 502 17.88 0.36 22.39
C VAL A 502 18.39 -0.75 23.31
N LEU A 503 17.53 -1.26 24.15
CA LEU A 503 17.88 -2.38 25.03
C LEU A 503 18.05 -3.66 24.20
N SER A 504 19.24 -4.24 24.30
CA SER A 504 19.72 -5.40 23.55
C SER A 504 20.19 -6.50 24.53
N TYR A 505 20.56 -7.67 23.99
CA TYR A 505 21.04 -8.81 24.76
C TYR A 505 22.35 -9.35 24.18
N ASN A 506 23.41 -9.38 25.02
CA ASN A 506 24.68 -9.96 24.63
C ASN A 506 24.66 -11.47 24.82
N ILE A 507 24.63 -12.19 23.70
CA ILE A 507 24.51 -13.67 23.70
C ILE A 507 25.76 -14.40 24.20
N GLU A 508 26.94 -13.73 24.22
CA GLU A 508 28.19 -14.32 24.71
C GLU A 508 28.34 -14.20 26.22
N THR A 509 27.94 -13.06 26.79
CA THR A 509 28.02 -12.80 28.24
C THR A 509 26.77 -13.22 29.00
N GLY A 510 25.63 -13.28 28.34
CA GLY A 510 24.33 -13.54 28.96
C GLY A 510 23.73 -12.35 29.71
N GLU A 511 24.18 -11.13 29.40
CA GLU A 511 23.75 -9.90 30.05
C GLU A 511 22.98 -8.99 29.10
N GLN A 512 22.09 -8.17 29.66
CA GLN A 512 21.41 -7.10 28.91
C GLN A 512 22.31 -5.86 28.85
N GLU A 513 22.36 -5.24 27.69
CA GLU A 513 23.13 -4.03 27.48
C GLU A 513 22.38 -3.05 26.56
N TRP A 514 22.58 -1.75 26.79
CA TRP A 514 22.08 -0.72 25.90
C TRP A 514 23.05 -0.58 24.72
N LYS A 515 22.53 -0.60 23.50
CA LYS A 515 23.33 -0.51 22.29
C LYS A 515 22.79 0.56 21.34
N PRO A 516 23.66 1.31 20.68
CA PRO A 516 23.26 2.29 19.68
C PRO A 516 22.41 1.68 18.57
N ILE A 517 21.36 2.39 18.19
CA ILE A 517 20.59 2.08 16.97
C ILE A 517 21.39 2.63 15.79
N THR A 518 21.89 1.75 14.93
CA THR A 518 22.64 2.13 13.72
C THR A 518 21.78 2.22 12.47
N ALA A 519 20.61 1.60 12.47
CA ALA A 519 19.60 1.77 11.43
C ALA A 519 18.20 1.42 11.94
N PHE A 520 17.18 2.06 11.36
CA PHE A 520 15.78 1.85 11.66
C PHE A 520 14.98 1.68 10.37
N ALA A 521 14.07 0.73 10.34
CA ALA A 521 13.17 0.54 9.22
C ALA A 521 11.86 -0.11 9.62
N GLN A 522 10.78 0.39 9.04
CA GLN A 522 9.55 -0.36 8.99
C GLN A 522 9.62 -1.46 7.93
N THR A 523 9.25 -2.65 8.30
CA THR A 523 9.41 -3.82 7.47
C THR A 523 8.11 -4.53 7.10
N SER A 524 6.94 -4.26 7.73
CA SER A 524 5.59 -4.68 7.28
C SER A 524 4.41 -3.89 7.84
N PRO A 525 3.33 -3.67 7.06
CA PRO A 525 2.07 -3.13 7.57
C PRO A 525 1.07 -4.18 8.05
N LYS A 526 1.22 -5.45 7.61
CA LYS A 526 0.39 -6.58 8.00
C LYS A 526 1.17 -7.87 7.89
N ALA A 527 1.44 -8.51 9.00
CA ALA A 527 2.00 -9.84 9.04
C ALA A 527 1.16 -10.72 9.97
N LYS A 528 1.03 -11.97 9.61
CA LYS A 528 0.59 -13.00 10.54
C LYS A 528 1.63 -13.16 11.59
N VAL A 529 1.22 -13.17 12.84
CA VAL A 529 2.09 -13.19 13.98
C VAL A 529 1.63 -14.25 14.97
N MET A 530 2.57 -14.74 15.75
CA MET A 530 2.32 -15.61 16.88
C MET A 530 2.71 -14.88 18.16
N LYS A 531 1.92 -15.03 19.18
CA LYS A 531 2.21 -14.54 20.52
C LYS A 531 2.91 -15.63 21.30
N ILE A 532 4.04 -15.30 21.85
CA ILE A 532 4.84 -16.16 22.69
C ILE A 532 4.77 -15.55 24.10
N THR A 533 4.15 -16.25 25.03
CA THR A 533 3.90 -15.76 26.39
C THR A 533 4.67 -16.61 27.40
N ASP A 534 5.35 -15.96 28.34
CA ASP A 534 5.87 -16.62 29.54
C ASP A 534 4.71 -16.88 30.49
N GLU A 535 4.48 -18.15 30.87
CA GLU A 535 3.38 -18.55 31.74
C GLU A 535 3.56 -18.03 33.18
N GLU A 536 4.79 -17.77 33.61
CA GLU A 536 5.07 -17.34 34.98
C GLU A 536 4.95 -15.84 35.18
N SER A 537 5.41 -15.02 34.22
CA SER A 537 5.38 -13.55 34.30
C SER A 537 4.23 -12.91 33.54
N GLY A 538 3.54 -13.67 32.68
CA GLY A 538 2.53 -13.13 31.77
C GLY A 538 3.07 -12.25 30.64
N LYS A 539 4.38 -12.01 30.58
CA LYS A 539 5.01 -11.19 29.52
C LYS A 539 4.95 -11.91 28.19
N SER A 540 4.71 -11.16 27.15
CA SER A 540 4.57 -11.74 25.82
C SER A 540 5.25 -10.90 24.75
N ILE A 541 5.76 -11.59 23.73
CA ILE A 541 6.22 -10.99 22.48
C ILE A 541 5.35 -11.50 21.34
N VAL A 542 5.00 -10.60 20.41
CA VAL A 542 4.28 -10.96 19.21
C VAL A 542 5.24 -10.84 18.03
N VAL A 543 5.46 -11.94 17.33
CA VAL A 543 6.47 -12.06 16.26
C VAL A 543 5.90 -12.86 15.09
N THR A 544 6.51 -12.75 13.90
CA THR A 544 6.18 -13.67 12.81
C THR A 544 6.65 -15.09 13.15
N PRO A 545 6.02 -16.13 12.60
CA PRO A 545 6.45 -17.51 12.78
C PRO A 545 7.93 -17.76 12.43
N GLU A 546 8.45 -17.02 11.47
CA GLU A 546 9.84 -17.07 11.01
C GLU A 546 10.80 -16.19 11.79
N HIS A 547 10.30 -15.35 12.71
CA HIS A 547 11.15 -14.51 13.55
C HIS A 547 12.01 -15.38 14.47
N LYS A 548 13.30 -15.05 14.54
CA LYS A 548 14.23 -15.75 15.43
C LYS A 548 14.15 -15.15 16.82
N VAL A 549 13.68 -15.97 17.78
CA VAL A 549 13.77 -15.68 19.21
C VAL A 549 14.95 -16.40 19.82
N PHE A 550 15.64 -15.75 20.73
CA PHE A 550 16.78 -16.35 21.39
C PHE A 550 16.31 -17.20 22.58
N THR A 551 16.67 -18.47 22.58
CA THR A 551 16.45 -19.40 23.69
C THR A 551 17.77 -19.72 24.36
N LYS A 552 17.78 -19.80 25.69
CA LYS A 552 18.96 -20.11 26.49
C LYS A 552 19.48 -21.52 26.24
N ASN A 553 18.59 -22.45 25.97
CA ASN A 553 18.92 -23.89 25.80
C ASN A 553 19.25 -24.29 24.36
N ARG A 554 18.81 -23.55 23.32
CA ARG A 554 19.01 -23.89 21.90
C ARG A 554 19.56 -22.74 21.03
N GLY A 555 19.87 -21.55 21.61
CA GLY A 555 20.27 -20.38 20.85
C GLY A 555 19.11 -19.79 20.05
N TYR A 556 19.36 -19.22 18.86
CA TYR A 556 18.30 -18.66 18.01
C TYR A 556 17.45 -19.77 17.39
N VAL A 557 16.17 -19.78 17.73
CA VAL A 557 15.13 -20.68 17.22
C VAL A 557 14.05 -19.87 16.54
N MET A 558 13.51 -20.34 15.40
CA MET A 558 12.35 -19.68 14.79
C MET A 558 11.14 -19.79 15.72
N ALA A 559 10.35 -18.75 15.79
CA ALA A 559 9.18 -18.71 16.67
C ALA A 559 8.25 -19.91 16.48
N LYS A 560 8.04 -20.34 15.23
CA LYS A 560 7.24 -21.53 14.87
C LYS A 560 7.85 -22.87 15.30
N ASP A 561 9.16 -22.93 15.53
CA ASP A 561 9.90 -24.14 15.90
C ASP A 561 10.16 -24.22 17.41
N LEU A 562 9.58 -23.27 18.18
CA LEU A 562 9.62 -23.30 19.64
C LEU A 562 8.76 -24.43 20.20
N THR A 563 9.18 -24.97 21.31
CA THR A 563 8.47 -26.00 22.07
C THR A 563 8.23 -25.53 23.50
N GLU A 564 7.30 -26.13 24.20
CA GLU A 564 7.00 -25.83 25.59
C GLU A 564 8.20 -26.03 26.57
N THR A 565 9.29 -26.60 26.08
CA THR A 565 10.54 -26.86 26.85
C THR A 565 11.65 -25.88 26.53
N ASP A 566 11.41 -24.90 25.66
CA ASP A 566 12.38 -23.87 25.34
C ASP A 566 12.44 -22.78 26.40
N GLU A 567 13.65 -22.42 26.81
CA GLU A 567 13.90 -21.35 27.79
C GLU A 567 14.10 -20.01 27.09
N LEU A 568 13.04 -19.26 26.89
CA LEU A 568 13.11 -17.94 26.26
C LEU A 568 13.75 -16.90 27.16
N VAL A 569 14.50 -15.99 26.57
CA VAL A 569 15.13 -14.87 27.26
C VAL A 569 14.24 -13.64 27.19
N PHE A 570 13.70 -13.21 28.32
CA PHE A 570 12.94 -11.98 28.50
C PHE A 570 13.77 -10.90 29.19
N ILE A 571 13.28 -9.67 29.19
CA ILE A 571 13.97 -8.52 29.76
C ILE A 571 14.31 -8.68 31.26
N ASP A 572 13.54 -9.47 31.99
CA ASP A 572 13.71 -9.68 33.45
C ASP A 572 14.24 -11.09 33.79
N GLY A 573 14.71 -11.86 32.78
CA GLY A 573 15.21 -13.22 33.00
C GLY A 573 14.89 -14.17 31.89
N TYR A 574 14.72 -15.43 32.16
CA TYR A 574 14.33 -16.45 31.18
C TYR A 574 13.14 -17.24 31.69
N SER A 575 12.26 -17.57 30.72
CA SER A 575 11.10 -18.42 30.97
C SER A 575 11.49 -19.88 31.04
N THR A 576 10.87 -20.62 31.91
CA THR A 576 10.95 -22.10 31.97
C THR A 576 9.72 -22.77 31.36
N LYS A 577 8.72 -22.00 30.96
CA LYS A 577 7.47 -22.50 30.41
C LYS A 577 6.82 -21.47 29.49
N VAL A 578 6.70 -21.81 28.22
CA VAL A 578 6.27 -20.92 27.16
C VAL A 578 4.93 -21.37 26.62
N ILE A 579 3.98 -20.43 26.54
CA ILE A 579 2.73 -20.60 25.80
C ILE A 579 2.90 -19.95 24.43
N ILE A 580 2.55 -20.68 23.38
CA ILE A 580 2.68 -20.23 21.99
C ILE A 580 1.27 -20.16 21.41
N GLU A 581 0.86 -18.98 21.01
CA GLU A 581 -0.43 -18.69 20.39
C GLU A 581 -0.22 -18.04 19.02
N TYR A 582 -0.85 -18.57 17.99
CA TYR A 582 -0.96 -17.87 16.72
C TYR A 582 -2.07 -16.84 16.83
N LEU A 583 -1.77 -15.57 16.50
CA LEU A 583 -2.77 -14.52 16.55
C LEU A 583 -3.49 -14.41 15.21
N GLU A 584 -4.81 -14.29 15.26
CA GLU A 584 -5.64 -14.11 14.07
C GLU A 584 -5.50 -12.72 13.43
N GLU A 585 -4.99 -11.74 14.18
CA GLU A 585 -4.78 -10.39 13.71
C GLU A 585 -3.47 -10.25 12.94
N GLU A 586 -3.53 -9.67 11.75
CA GLU A 586 -2.35 -9.23 11.00
C GLU A 586 -2.01 -7.80 11.40
N ILE A 587 -0.77 -7.57 11.86
CA ILE A 587 -0.32 -6.28 12.37
C ILE A 587 0.87 -5.71 11.60
N PRO A 588 1.09 -4.36 11.61
CA PRO A 588 2.28 -3.75 11.02
C PRO A 588 3.51 -4.03 11.86
N VAL A 589 4.67 -4.08 11.22
CA VAL A 589 5.91 -4.59 11.81
C VAL A 589 7.16 -3.86 11.33
N TYR A 590 8.13 -3.66 12.23
CA TYR A 590 9.32 -2.86 12.05
C TYR A 590 10.58 -3.62 12.44
N ASP A 591 11.74 -3.10 12.02
CA ASP A 591 13.05 -3.62 12.41
C ASP A 591 14.02 -2.47 12.69
N ILE A 592 14.89 -2.68 13.63
CA ILE A 592 16.02 -1.81 13.93
C ILE A 592 17.32 -2.60 13.86
N THR A 593 18.38 -1.96 13.37
CA THR A 593 19.72 -2.52 13.42
C THR A 593 20.43 -1.98 14.64
N VAL A 594 20.99 -2.88 15.44
CA VAL A 594 21.66 -2.59 16.71
C VAL A 594 23.14 -2.91 16.58
N GLU A 595 24.00 -2.01 17.05
CA GLU A 595 25.44 -2.15 16.94
C GLU A 595 25.97 -3.35 17.71
N GLY A 596 26.71 -4.21 17.05
CA GLY A 596 27.42 -5.37 17.61
C GLY A 596 26.56 -6.58 17.95
N THR A 597 25.36 -6.38 18.53
CA THR A 597 24.49 -7.48 18.96
C THR A 597 23.46 -7.90 17.89
N HIS A 598 23.05 -6.97 17.00
CA HIS A 598 22.07 -7.19 15.95
C HIS A 598 20.72 -7.79 16.42
N ASN A 599 20.37 -7.55 17.68
CA ASN A 599 19.11 -7.93 18.31
C ASN A 599 18.60 -6.82 19.23
N PHE A 600 17.32 -6.82 19.56
CA PHE A 600 16.71 -5.89 20.48
C PHE A 600 15.40 -6.46 21.01
N PHE A 601 14.95 -5.92 22.14
CA PHE A 601 13.63 -6.25 22.68
C PHE A 601 12.57 -5.36 22.04
N ALA A 602 11.65 -5.98 21.31
CA ALA A 602 10.52 -5.35 20.65
C ALA A 602 9.29 -6.25 20.68
N ASN A 603 8.11 -5.67 20.59
CA ASN A 603 6.94 -6.45 20.31
C ASN A 603 6.41 -6.13 18.93
N ASP A 604 7.02 -6.62 17.86
CA ASP A 604 6.41 -6.89 16.58
C ASP A 604 7.25 -6.67 15.29
N VAL A 605 6.82 -7.21 14.16
CA VAL A 605 7.54 -7.64 12.99
C VAL A 605 6.90 -7.22 11.65
N LEU A 606 7.45 -7.06 10.60
CA LEU A 606 7.68 -6.97 9.13
C LEU A 606 6.53 -6.82 8.10
N VAL A 607 6.51 -6.00 6.97
CA VAL A 607 6.34 -6.05 5.55
C VAL A 607 5.69 -5.10 4.57
N HIS A 608 5.35 -4.95 3.27
CA HIS A 608 5.39 -4.72 1.91
C HIS A 608 4.45 -4.25 0.84
N ASN A 609 3.85 -4.52 -0.42
CA ASN A 609 3.97 -3.85 -1.74
C ASN A 609 2.96 -4.24 -2.86
N CYS A 610 3.01 -3.76 -4.17
CA CYS A 610 2.08 -3.92 -5.33
C CYS A 610 2.76 -4.26 -6.68
N GLN A 611 1.99 -4.68 -7.79
CA GLN A 611 2.56 -5.10 -9.09
C GLN A 611 1.60 -4.94 -10.30
N GLU A 612 0.95 -3.79 -10.53
CA GLU A 612 -0.04 -3.61 -11.61
C GLU A 612 0.46 -2.82 -12.83
N ILE A 613 1.49 -1.98 -12.69
CA ILE A 613 1.93 -1.08 -13.75
C ILE A 613 2.95 -1.74 -14.65
N THR A 614 2.68 -1.77 -15.96
CA THR A 614 3.58 -2.29 -17.00
C THR A 614 3.69 -1.27 -18.12
N ILE A 615 4.70 -0.39 -18.03
CA ILE A 615 4.98 0.70 -18.96
C ILE A 615 6.42 0.56 -19.45
N PRO A 616 6.72 0.83 -20.74
CA PRO A 616 8.07 0.84 -21.26
C PRO A 616 8.97 1.83 -20.54
N THR A 617 10.23 1.46 -20.35
CA THR A 617 11.30 2.27 -19.74
C THR A 617 12.55 2.22 -20.59
N VAL A 618 13.43 3.21 -20.44
CA VAL A 618 14.76 3.24 -21.05
C VAL A 618 15.76 3.76 -20.01
N PRO A 619 16.86 3.06 -19.74
CA PRO A 619 17.85 3.47 -18.75
C PRO A 619 18.36 4.89 -18.98
N ILE A 620 18.51 5.64 -17.88
CA ILE A 620 19.16 6.97 -17.91
C ILE A 620 20.65 6.81 -17.58
N GLN A 621 21.51 7.63 -18.21
CA GLN A 621 22.95 7.67 -17.96
C GLN A 621 23.38 8.87 -17.11
N HIS A 622 22.49 9.85 -16.92
CA HIS A 622 22.70 11.02 -16.08
C HIS A 622 21.36 11.48 -15.49
N ILE A 623 21.37 12.01 -14.27
CA ILE A 623 20.12 12.41 -13.58
C ILE A 623 19.37 13.56 -14.29
N ASP A 624 20.06 14.42 -14.99
CA ASP A 624 19.50 15.51 -15.78
C ASP A 624 19.38 15.17 -17.28
N ALA A 625 19.51 13.88 -17.65
CA ALA A 625 19.39 13.45 -19.04
C ALA A 625 17.99 13.78 -19.59
N ILE A 626 17.96 14.19 -20.86
CA ILE A 626 16.72 14.32 -21.66
C ILE A 626 16.45 13.05 -22.47
N GLU A 627 17.45 12.17 -22.57
CA GLU A 627 17.37 10.84 -23.17
C GLU A 627 17.09 9.81 -22.08
N GLY A 628 16.44 8.70 -22.44
CA GLY A 628 15.95 7.71 -21.50
C GLY A 628 14.50 7.96 -21.08
N GLU A 629 13.87 6.97 -20.45
CA GLU A 629 12.48 7.03 -20.03
C GLU A 629 12.31 6.44 -18.61
N ILE A 630 11.98 7.29 -17.64
CA ILE A 630 11.45 6.86 -16.34
C ILE A 630 9.92 6.92 -16.45
N ALA A 631 9.25 5.79 -16.26
CA ALA A 631 7.82 5.72 -16.43
C ALA A 631 7.07 6.05 -15.15
N LEU A 632 6.02 6.86 -15.25
CA LEU A 632 5.11 7.21 -14.18
C LEU A 632 3.68 6.83 -14.56
N CYS A 633 2.90 6.38 -13.59
CA CYS A 633 1.48 6.14 -13.75
C CYS A 633 0.66 6.83 -12.66
N ILE A 634 -0.38 7.56 -13.09
CA ILE A 634 -1.38 8.14 -12.19
C ILE A 634 -2.59 7.22 -12.18
N LEU A 635 -3.04 6.85 -10.98
CA LEU A 635 -4.06 5.83 -10.78
C LEU A 635 -5.44 6.41 -10.46
N SER A 636 -6.49 5.63 -10.74
CA SER A 636 -7.87 5.81 -10.28
C SER A 636 -8.60 4.47 -10.29
N ALA A 637 -9.71 4.35 -9.59
CA ALA A 637 -10.55 3.16 -9.68
C ALA A 637 -12.05 3.51 -9.64
N ILE A 638 -12.86 2.77 -10.42
CA ILE A 638 -14.31 2.90 -10.40
C ILE A 638 -14.88 1.91 -9.38
N ASN A 639 -15.74 2.38 -8.49
CA ASN A 639 -16.45 1.54 -7.54
C ASN A 639 -17.65 0.86 -8.22
N ILE A 640 -17.40 -0.32 -8.78
CA ILE A 640 -18.42 -1.05 -9.55
C ILE A 640 -19.61 -1.52 -8.70
N GLY A 641 -19.45 -1.68 -7.39
CA GLY A 641 -20.54 -1.94 -6.48
C GLY A 641 -21.60 -0.81 -6.44
N LYS A 642 -21.27 0.40 -6.93
CA LYS A 642 -22.17 1.58 -6.97
C LYS A 642 -22.65 1.94 -8.37
N ILE A 643 -22.25 1.25 -9.42
CA ILE A 643 -22.72 1.45 -10.80
C ILE A 643 -24.20 1.05 -10.90
N LYS A 644 -24.96 1.83 -11.66
CA LYS A 644 -26.40 1.63 -11.86
C LYS A 644 -26.75 1.18 -13.28
N SER A 645 -25.95 1.56 -14.26
CA SER A 645 -26.18 1.26 -15.69
C SER A 645 -24.89 1.39 -16.49
N ASN A 646 -24.89 0.94 -17.74
CA ASN A 646 -23.78 1.13 -18.67
C ASN A 646 -23.52 2.62 -18.97
N ASP A 647 -24.57 3.47 -19.02
CA ASP A 647 -24.41 4.92 -19.20
C ASP A 647 -23.68 5.58 -18.01
N ASP A 648 -23.96 5.08 -16.79
CA ASP A 648 -23.25 5.51 -15.58
C ASP A 648 -21.76 5.11 -15.65
N LEU A 649 -21.46 3.92 -16.14
CA LEU A 649 -20.08 3.44 -16.34
C LEU A 649 -19.35 4.24 -17.44
N ASP A 650 -19.97 4.52 -18.58
CA ASP A 650 -19.42 5.34 -19.66
C ASP A 650 -19.01 6.74 -19.13
N GLN A 651 -19.92 7.39 -18.39
CA GLN A 651 -19.64 8.70 -17.81
C GLN A 651 -18.49 8.66 -16.79
N LEU A 652 -18.41 7.62 -15.94
CA LEU A 652 -17.35 7.50 -14.94
C LEU A 652 -15.99 7.21 -15.61
N CYS A 653 -15.96 6.45 -16.69
CA CYS A 653 -14.75 6.22 -17.49
C CYS A 653 -14.26 7.53 -18.14
N ASP A 654 -15.15 8.30 -18.79
CA ASP A 654 -14.80 9.61 -19.38
C ASP A 654 -14.25 10.58 -18.34
N LEU A 655 -14.91 10.71 -17.19
CA LEU A 655 -14.46 11.58 -16.11
C LEU A 655 -13.10 11.15 -15.52
N SER A 656 -12.86 9.84 -15.38
CA SER A 656 -11.60 9.33 -14.86
C SER A 656 -10.44 9.60 -15.82
N VAL A 657 -10.62 9.33 -17.13
CA VAL A 657 -9.61 9.60 -18.14
C VAL A 657 -9.28 11.09 -18.20
N ARG A 658 -10.28 11.96 -18.24
CA ARG A 658 -10.09 13.43 -18.27
C ARG A 658 -9.36 13.94 -17.03
N ALA A 659 -9.77 13.49 -15.83
CA ALA A 659 -9.18 13.95 -14.59
C ALA A 659 -7.71 13.54 -14.45
N LEU A 660 -7.36 12.32 -14.85
CA LEU A 660 -5.98 11.85 -14.79
C LEU A 660 -5.11 12.48 -15.88
N ASP A 661 -5.67 12.73 -17.07
CA ASP A 661 -4.96 13.44 -18.14
C ASP A 661 -4.56 14.87 -17.74
N GLU A 662 -5.45 15.61 -17.04
CA GLU A 662 -5.11 16.93 -16.50
C GLU A 662 -3.98 16.86 -15.46
N LEU A 663 -3.99 15.84 -14.62
CA LEU A 663 -2.96 15.66 -13.59
C LEU A 663 -1.56 15.39 -14.18
N VAL A 664 -1.46 14.80 -15.38
CA VAL A 664 -0.18 14.66 -16.11
C VAL A 664 0.47 16.02 -16.36
N ASP A 665 -0.32 17.04 -16.68
CA ASP A 665 0.18 18.39 -16.94
C ASP A 665 0.30 19.28 -15.70
N PHE A 666 -0.43 18.93 -14.64
CA PHE A 666 -0.45 19.70 -13.40
C PHE A 666 0.64 19.26 -12.40
N GLN A 667 1.11 18.01 -12.49
CA GLN A 667 2.10 17.49 -11.55
C GLN A 667 3.51 18.07 -11.78
N GLY A 668 4.32 18.11 -10.71
CA GLY A 668 5.74 18.42 -10.75
C GLY A 668 6.58 17.17 -11.03
N TYR A 669 7.72 17.35 -11.69
CA TYR A 669 8.63 16.25 -12.05
C TYR A 669 10.02 16.53 -11.53
N PRO A 670 10.53 15.78 -10.53
CA PRO A 670 11.87 15.98 -9.98
C PRO A 670 13.00 15.49 -10.91
N VAL A 671 12.66 14.72 -11.97
CA VAL A 671 13.62 14.17 -12.94
C VAL A 671 13.13 14.47 -14.36
N LYS A 672 14.02 15.02 -15.21
CA LYS A 672 13.63 15.52 -16.55
C LYS A 672 13.22 14.39 -17.50
N ALA A 673 13.89 13.26 -17.49
CA ALA A 673 13.54 12.10 -18.31
C ALA A 673 12.13 11.57 -17.99
N ALA A 674 11.72 11.63 -16.72
CA ALA A 674 10.36 11.25 -16.31
C ALA A 674 9.30 12.24 -16.81
N GLU A 675 9.58 13.55 -16.79
CA GLU A 675 8.67 14.57 -17.34
C GLU A 675 8.43 14.33 -18.84
N ILE A 676 9.52 14.18 -19.60
CA ILE A 676 9.46 14.00 -21.06
C ILE A 676 8.67 12.72 -21.39
N ALA A 677 9.05 11.58 -20.82
CA ALA A 677 8.39 10.31 -21.07
C ALA A 677 6.91 10.33 -20.69
N THR A 678 6.59 10.87 -19.50
CA THR A 678 5.21 10.89 -19.01
C THR A 678 4.32 11.77 -19.85
N LYS A 679 4.79 12.96 -20.26
CA LYS A 679 4.02 13.87 -21.11
C LYS A 679 3.88 13.35 -22.54
N ALA A 680 4.89 12.65 -23.07
CA ALA A 680 4.84 12.08 -24.42
C ALA A 680 3.91 10.85 -24.49
N ARG A 681 3.88 10.01 -23.44
CA ARG A 681 3.04 8.79 -23.36
C ARG A 681 1.66 9.05 -22.77
N ARG A 682 1.57 9.89 -21.74
CA ARG A 682 0.34 10.17 -20.96
C ARG A 682 -0.34 8.89 -20.46
N SER A 683 0.44 7.93 -19.96
CA SER A 683 -0.05 6.63 -19.49
C SER A 683 -0.89 6.79 -18.23
N LEU A 684 -2.04 6.14 -18.19
CA LEU A 684 -2.98 6.11 -17.05
C LEU A 684 -3.15 4.68 -16.55
N GLY A 685 -3.54 4.53 -15.27
CA GLY A 685 -3.89 3.24 -14.68
C GLY A 685 -5.25 3.32 -14.01
N ILE A 686 -6.31 2.96 -14.72
CA ILE A 686 -7.68 2.95 -14.21
C ILE A 686 -8.11 1.51 -13.98
N GLY A 687 -8.46 1.17 -12.74
CA GLY A 687 -9.01 -0.12 -12.38
C GLY A 687 -10.42 -0.02 -11.82
N TYR A 688 -10.86 -1.05 -11.11
CA TYR A 688 -12.09 -0.98 -10.35
C TYR A 688 -11.98 -1.64 -8.97
N ILE A 689 -12.85 -1.23 -8.05
CA ILE A 689 -12.98 -1.78 -6.69
C ILE A 689 -14.41 -2.27 -6.47
N GLY A 690 -14.59 -3.11 -5.47
CA GLY A 690 -15.92 -3.57 -5.08
C GLY A 690 -16.42 -4.76 -5.89
N LEU A 691 -15.53 -5.59 -6.49
CA LEU A 691 -15.95 -6.74 -7.28
C LEU A 691 -16.76 -7.75 -6.45
N ALA A 692 -16.31 -8.08 -5.24
CA ALA A 692 -17.05 -8.99 -4.37
C ALA A 692 -18.48 -8.47 -4.05
N HIS A 693 -18.62 -7.17 -3.81
CA HIS A 693 -19.92 -6.54 -3.62
C HIS A 693 -20.77 -6.58 -4.90
N TYR A 694 -20.14 -6.35 -6.05
CA TYR A 694 -20.83 -6.43 -7.36
C TYR A 694 -21.36 -7.84 -7.64
N LEU A 695 -20.54 -8.87 -7.43
CA LEU A 695 -20.94 -10.28 -7.58
C LEU A 695 -22.05 -10.65 -6.60
N ALA A 696 -21.93 -10.28 -5.33
CA ALA A 696 -22.95 -10.52 -4.31
C ALA A 696 -24.32 -9.89 -4.67
N LYS A 697 -24.32 -8.69 -5.25
CA LYS A 697 -25.56 -8.03 -5.75
C LYS A 697 -26.24 -8.80 -6.88
N HIS A 698 -25.45 -9.55 -7.67
CA HIS A 698 -25.95 -10.38 -8.77
C HIS A 698 -26.17 -11.86 -8.37
N GLY A 699 -25.95 -12.21 -7.10
CA GLY A 699 -26.11 -13.57 -6.59
C GLY A 699 -25.13 -14.58 -7.19
N GLN A 700 -23.91 -14.12 -7.53
CA GLN A 700 -22.86 -14.91 -8.15
C GLN A 700 -21.67 -15.09 -7.19
N ASN A 701 -21.06 -16.28 -7.19
CA ASN A 701 -19.84 -16.59 -6.45
C ASN A 701 -18.64 -16.64 -7.40
N TYR A 702 -17.44 -16.43 -6.87
CA TYR A 702 -16.19 -16.41 -7.67
C TYR A 702 -15.97 -17.69 -8.48
N ASN A 703 -16.44 -18.82 -8.01
CA ASN A 703 -16.29 -20.13 -8.68
C ASN A 703 -17.37 -20.40 -9.74
N ASP A 704 -18.37 -19.53 -9.88
CA ASP A 704 -19.48 -19.74 -10.79
C ASP A 704 -19.15 -19.28 -12.22
N PRO A 705 -19.45 -20.08 -13.26
CA PRO A 705 -19.34 -19.64 -14.65
C PRO A 705 -20.17 -18.37 -14.94
N GLY A 706 -21.29 -18.18 -14.24
CA GLY A 706 -22.09 -16.96 -14.33
C GLY A 706 -21.35 -15.72 -13.84
N ALA A 707 -20.48 -15.85 -12.83
CA ALA A 707 -19.63 -14.76 -12.38
C ALA A 707 -18.58 -14.40 -13.43
N TRP A 708 -17.97 -15.40 -14.07
CA TRP A 708 -16.96 -15.17 -15.11
C TRP A 708 -17.55 -14.46 -16.32
N GLN A 709 -18.76 -14.87 -16.77
CA GLN A 709 -19.51 -14.19 -17.84
C GLN A 709 -19.87 -12.74 -17.43
N LEU A 710 -20.33 -12.54 -16.20
CA LEU A 710 -20.70 -11.22 -15.70
C LEU A 710 -19.47 -10.28 -15.65
N VAL A 711 -18.32 -10.80 -15.24
CA VAL A 711 -17.04 -10.05 -15.23
C VAL A 711 -16.53 -9.78 -16.64
N HIS A 712 -16.70 -10.72 -17.58
CA HIS A 712 -16.41 -10.53 -19.00
C HIS A 712 -17.18 -9.33 -19.56
N ASP A 713 -18.49 -9.32 -19.40
CA ASP A 713 -19.37 -8.28 -19.92
C ASP A 713 -19.06 -6.90 -19.30
N LEU A 714 -18.81 -6.89 -17.99
CA LEU A 714 -18.41 -5.67 -17.27
C LEU A 714 -17.06 -5.14 -17.77
N THR A 715 -16.07 -6.02 -17.93
CA THR A 715 -14.71 -5.59 -18.27
C THR A 715 -14.60 -5.21 -19.74
N GLU A 716 -15.36 -5.87 -20.62
CA GLU A 716 -15.52 -5.44 -22.00
C GLU A 716 -16.06 -4.00 -22.08
N ALA A 717 -17.18 -3.72 -21.39
CA ALA A 717 -17.78 -2.39 -21.32
C ALA A 717 -16.77 -1.36 -20.78
N PHE A 718 -16.09 -1.70 -19.69
CA PHE A 718 -15.12 -0.83 -19.03
C PHE A 718 -13.98 -0.43 -19.97
N GLN A 719 -13.32 -1.39 -20.62
CA GLN A 719 -12.21 -1.08 -21.53
C GLN A 719 -12.67 -0.37 -22.79
N TYR A 720 -13.83 -0.76 -23.35
CA TYR A 720 -14.42 -0.07 -24.48
C TYR A 720 -14.66 1.42 -24.18
N TYR A 721 -15.25 1.73 -23.03
CA TYR A 721 -15.52 3.11 -22.63
C TYR A 721 -14.24 3.89 -22.29
N LEU A 722 -13.21 3.27 -21.75
CA LEU A 722 -11.90 3.93 -21.55
C LEU A 722 -11.26 4.31 -22.87
N ILE A 723 -11.26 3.41 -23.88
CA ILE A 723 -10.70 3.71 -25.21
C ILE A 723 -11.56 4.78 -25.90
N LYS A 724 -12.88 4.70 -25.82
CA LYS A 724 -13.78 5.75 -26.32
C LYS A 724 -13.47 7.12 -25.69
N ALA A 725 -13.24 7.16 -24.38
CA ALA A 725 -12.93 8.39 -23.65
C ALA A 725 -11.60 9.02 -24.10
N THR A 726 -10.53 8.22 -24.23
CA THR A 726 -9.23 8.74 -24.70
C THR A 726 -9.27 9.20 -26.15
N VAL A 727 -10.05 8.55 -27.02
CA VAL A 727 -10.27 8.99 -28.40
C VAL A 727 -11.04 10.31 -28.44
N ASN A 728 -12.09 10.45 -27.64
CA ASN A 728 -12.84 11.70 -27.54
C ASN A 728 -11.95 12.84 -27.03
N LEU A 729 -11.08 12.55 -26.06
CA LEU A 729 -10.12 13.52 -25.55
C LEU A 729 -9.04 13.86 -26.60
N ALA A 730 -8.64 12.89 -27.44
CA ALA A 730 -7.75 13.13 -28.57
C ALA A 730 -8.39 14.05 -29.64
N LYS A 731 -9.69 13.92 -29.88
CA LYS A 731 -10.44 14.85 -30.77
C LYS A 731 -10.43 16.28 -30.23
N GLU A 732 -10.49 16.46 -28.93
CA GLU A 732 -10.54 17.77 -28.27
C GLU A 732 -9.16 18.43 -28.12
N LYS A 733 -8.14 17.65 -27.75
CA LYS A 733 -6.81 18.12 -27.32
C LYS A 733 -5.64 17.65 -28.18
N GLY A 734 -5.89 16.82 -29.17
CA GLY A 734 -4.88 16.11 -29.95
C GLY A 734 -4.41 14.81 -29.30
N ALA A 735 -3.95 13.87 -30.09
CA ALA A 735 -3.32 12.64 -29.65
C ALA A 735 -2.03 12.92 -28.84
N CYS A 736 -1.63 11.98 -27.98
CA CYS A 736 -0.33 12.10 -27.32
C CYS A 736 0.83 11.96 -28.33
N GLU A 737 1.99 12.51 -27.99
CA GLU A 737 3.16 12.53 -28.87
C GLU A 737 3.56 11.11 -29.31
N TYR A 738 3.54 10.14 -28.39
CA TYR A 738 3.89 8.74 -28.66
C TYR A 738 2.69 7.85 -29.04
N SER A 739 1.57 8.43 -29.48
CA SER A 739 0.43 7.66 -30.01
C SER A 739 0.85 6.69 -31.11
N HIS A 740 1.76 7.11 -31.99
CA HIS A 740 2.33 6.27 -33.05
C HIS A 740 3.21 5.11 -32.55
N ARG A 741 3.71 5.17 -31.30
CA ARG A 741 4.46 4.10 -30.62
C ARG A 741 3.56 3.15 -29.84
N THR A 742 2.25 3.21 -30.06
CA THR A 742 1.26 2.33 -29.42
C THR A 742 0.63 1.39 -30.45
N LYS A 743 0.20 0.23 -29.98
CA LYS A 743 -0.65 -0.69 -30.75
C LYS A 743 -1.98 -0.03 -31.12
N TYR A 744 -2.52 0.81 -30.23
CA TYR A 744 -3.71 1.62 -30.52
C TYR A 744 -3.51 2.50 -31.77
N GLY A 745 -2.38 3.21 -31.88
CA GLY A 745 -2.05 4.03 -33.05
C GLY A 745 -1.96 3.23 -34.37
N GLN A 746 -1.80 1.90 -34.27
CA GLN A 746 -1.86 0.96 -35.39
C GLN A 746 -3.23 0.30 -35.56
N GLY A 747 -4.22 0.67 -34.77
CA GLY A 747 -5.57 0.06 -34.79
C GLY A 747 -5.64 -1.32 -34.13
N ILE A 748 -4.59 -1.74 -33.40
CA ILE A 748 -4.57 -3.00 -32.67
C ILE A 748 -5.14 -2.77 -31.27
N LEU A 749 -6.25 -3.40 -30.95
CA LEU A 749 -7.00 -3.27 -29.70
C LEU A 749 -6.78 -4.50 -28.79
N PRO A 750 -7.11 -4.44 -27.48
CA PRO A 750 -6.94 -5.59 -26.57
C PRO A 750 -7.61 -6.88 -27.07
N ILE A 751 -8.75 -6.78 -27.73
CA ILE A 751 -9.49 -7.91 -28.33
C ILE A 751 -8.70 -8.68 -29.41
N ASP A 752 -7.63 -8.07 -29.94
CA ASP A 752 -6.80 -8.69 -30.99
C ASP A 752 -5.64 -9.50 -30.41
N THR A 753 -5.17 -9.16 -29.21
CA THR A 753 -3.87 -9.61 -28.70
C THR A 753 -3.95 -10.46 -27.42
N TYR A 754 -5.13 -10.66 -26.85
CA TYR A 754 -5.30 -11.47 -25.65
C TYR A 754 -5.03 -12.96 -25.91
N LYS A 755 -4.75 -13.71 -24.84
CA LYS A 755 -4.54 -15.15 -24.90
C LYS A 755 -5.84 -15.89 -25.15
N LYS A 756 -5.97 -16.53 -26.31
CA LYS A 756 -7.23 -17.16 -26.77
C LYS A 756 -7.71 -18.33 -25.91
N ASP A 757 -6.83 -18.95 -25.12
CA ASP A 757 -7.20 -19.97 -24.13
C ASP A 757 -8.24 -19.48 -23.10
N VAL A 758 -8.41 -18.17 -22.91
CA VAL A 758 -9.47 -17.59 -22.06
C VAL A 758 -10.88 -17.89 -22.62
N ASP A 759 -11.02 -18.06 -23.92
CA ASP A 759 -12.30 -18.39 -24.55
C ASP A 759 -12.81 -19.81 -24.21
N GLU A 760 -11.93 -20.65 -23.58
CA GLU A 760 -12.36 -21.94 -22.99
C GLU A 760 -13.16 -21.72 -21.68
N ILE A 761 -12.99 -20.56 -21.00
CA ILE A 761 -13.66 -20.21 -19.74
C ILE A 761 -14.99 -19.49 -20.03
N VAL A 762 -14.94 -18.49 -20.91
CA VAL A 762 -16.10 -17.67 -21.30
C VAL A 762 -16.13 -17.50 -22.81
N PRO A 763 -17.25 -17.81 -23.51
CA PRO A 763 -17.37 -17.60 -24.94
C PRO A 763 -17.03 -16.17 -25.36
N ASN A 764 -16.33 -16.01 -26.48
CA ASN A 764 -15.94 -14.70 -27.00
C ASN A 764 -17.11 -14.00 -27.74
N GLU A 765 -18.15 -13.61 -27.01
CA GLU A 765 -19.30 -12.84 -27.52
C GLU A 765 -19.11 -11.36 -27.12
N LEU A 766 -18.54 -10.57 -28.05
CA LEU A 766 -18.36 -9.13 -27.84
C LEU A 766 -19.68 -8.39 -28.10
N LYS A 767 -20.02 -7.44 -27.17
CA LYS A 767 -21.29 -6.71 -27.18
C LYS A 767 -21.20 -5.30 -27.73
N TYR A 768 -19.98 -4.77 -27.89
CA TYR A 768 -19.74 -3.38 -28.30
C TYR A 768 -19.19 -3.31 -29.73
N ASP A 769 -19.35 -2.13 -30.34
CA ASP A 769 -18.84 -1.85 -31.70
C ASP A 769 -17.33 -1.55 -31.71
N TRP A 770 -16.54 -2.60 -31.54
CA TRP A 770 -15.09 -2.50 -31.52
C TRP A 770 -14.50 -2.04 -32.86
N GLU A 771 -15.11 -2.39 -33.99
CA GLU A 771 -14.62 -1.97 -35.31
C GLU A 771 -14.87 -0.49 -35.56
N GLY A 772 -16.04 0.04 -35.20
CA GLY A 772 -16.31 1.47 -35.27
C GLY A 772 -15.41 2.26 -34.31
N LEU A 773 -15.03 1.70 -33.14
CA LEU A 773 -14.06 2.29 -32.23
C LEU A 773 -12.64 2.27 -32.82
N ARG A 774 -12.24 1.17 -33.50
CA ARG A 774 -10.96 1.02 -34.20
C ARG A 774 -10.79 2.10 -35.31
N GLU A 775 -11.84 2.33 -36.09
CA GLU A 775 -11.83 3.39 -37.12
C GLU A 775 -11.58 4.77 -36.50
N GLN A 776 -12.20 5.05 -35.34
CA GLN A 776 -12.00 6.31 -34.63
C GLN A 776 -10.58 6.45 -34.06
N VAL A 777 -10.04 5.36 -33.52
CA VAL A 777 -8.65 5.31 -33.02
C VAL A 777 -7.66 5.59 -34.17
N LEU A 778 -7.84 4.96 -35.33
CA LEU A 778 -6.99 5.19 -36.50
C LEU A 778 -7.12 6.64 -37.05
N GLN A 779 -8.31 7.21 -37.00
CA GLN A 779 -8.58 8.55 -37.51
C GLN A 779 -8.04 9.66 -36.60
N TYR A 780 -8.19 9.53 -35.27
CA TYR A 780 -7.90 10.60 -34.31
C TYR A 780 -6.72 10.31 -33.39
N GLY A 781 -6.20 9.09 -33.38
CA GLY A 781 -5.23 8.63 -32.40
C GLY A 781 -5.81 8.47 -30.99
N VAL A 782 -4.93 8.28 -30.03
CA VAL A 782 -5.27 8.21 -28.60
C VAL A 782 -4.58 9.30 -27.80
N ARG A 783 -5.26 9.90 -26.84
CA ARG A 783 -4.67 10.90 -25.94
C ARG A 783 -3.76 10.26 -24.89
N ASN A 784 -4.04 9.02 -24.52
CA ASN A 784 -3.35 8.29 -23.47
C ASN A 784 -2.86 6.94 -24.02
N SER A 785 -1.59 6.64 -23.87
CA SER A 785 -0.94 5.44 -24.45
C SER A 785 -1.32 4.13 -23.75
N ALA A 786 -1.74 4.18 -22.48
CA ALA A 786 -2.33 3.09 -21.72
C ALA A 786 -3.44 3.64 -20.82
N LEU A 787 -4.41 2.79 -20.46
CA LEU A 787 -5.64 3.21 -19.77
C LEU A 787 -5.97 2.37 -18.55
N SER A 788 -5.89 1.05 -18.63
CA SER A 788 -6.36 0.16 -17.57
C SER A 788 -5.23 -0.56 -16.84
N ALA A 789 -5.29 -0.55 -15.51
CA ALA A 789 -4.43 -1.30 -14.61
C ALA A 789 -5.22 -1.65 -13.34
N GLN A 790 -5.08 -2.84 -12.81
CA GLN A 790 -5.80 -3.25 -11.60
C GLN A 790 -4.88 -3.23 -10.39
N MET A 791 -5.07 -2.22 -9.54
CA MET A 791 -4.33 -2.04 -8.31
C MET A 791 -5.03 -2.70 -7.11
N PRO A 792 -4.31 -3.12 -6.06
CA PRO A 792 -4.88 -3.33 -4.74
C PRO A 792 -5.20 -1.95 -4.12
N SER A 793 -6.40 -1.78 -3.58
CA SER A 793 -6.91 -0.48 -3.13
C SER A 793 -7.20 -0.45 -1.62
N GLU A 794 -6.41 -1.13 -0.80
CA GLU A 794 -6.71 -1.40 0.61
C GLU A 794 -7.10 -0.16 1.44
N SER A 795 -6.38 0.95 1.34
CA SER A 795 -6.69 2.16 2.12
C SER A 795 -7.80 2.99 1.49
N SER A 796 -7.81 3.12 0.16
CA SER A 796 -8.78 3.98 -0.53
C SER A 796 -10.14 3.32 -0.71
N SER A 797 -10.23 1.97 -0.78
CA SER A 797 -11.52 1.26 -0.78
C SER A 797 -12.28 1.43 0.52
N VAL A 798 -11.58 1.50 1.67
CA VAL A 798 -12.18 1.78 2.99
C VAL A 798 -12.88 3.15 2.98
N VAL A 799 -12.23 4.18 2.40
CA VAL A 799 -12.83 5.52 2.25
C VAL A 799 -14.16 5.46 1.48
N SER A 800 -14.19 4.64 0.43
CA SER A 800 -15.36 4.51 -0.46
C SER A 800 -16.43 3.53 0.06
N ASN A 801 -16.23 2.92 1.23
CA ASN A 801 -17.03 1.81 1.73
C ASN A 801 -17.26 0.76 0.65
N ALA A 802 -16.15 0.20 0.12
CA ALA A 802 -16.14 -0.83 -0.91
C ALA A 802 -15.29 -2.03 -0.45
N THR A 803 -15.54 -3.20 -1.02
CA THR A 803 -14.62 -4.33 -0.89
C THR A 803 -13.32 -4.03 -1.64
N ASN A 804 -12.19 -4.58 -1.15
CA ASN A 804 -10.87 -4.29 -1.69
C ASN A 804 -10.72 -4.82 -3.12
N GLY A 805 -10.43 -3.94 -4.07
CA GLY A 805 -10.11 -4.30 -5.46
C GLY A 805 -11.06 -5.34 -6.05
N ILE A 806 -10.47 -6.45 -6.47
CA ILE A 806 -11.16 -7.59 -7.09
C ILE A 806 -11.20 -8.84 -6.19
N GLU A 807 -10.70 -8.74 -4.97
CA GLU A 807 -10.57 -9.87 -4.06
C GLU A 807 -11.85 -10.18 -3.29
N PRO A 808 -12.11 -11.46 -2.95
CA PRO A 808 -13.10 -11.81 -1.96
C PRO A 808 -12.70 -11.21 -0.58
N PRO A 809 -13.65 -10.73 0.23
CA PRO A 809 -13.35 -10.32 1.59
C PRO A 809 -12.92 -11.52 2.45
N ARG A 810 -12.00 -11.29 3.39
CA ARG A 810 -11.54 -12.35 4.31
C ARG A 810 -12.61 -12.75 5.32
N GLY A 811 -13.48 -11.82 5.69
CA GLY A 811 -14.62 -12.01 6.58
C GLY A 811 -15.66 -10.92 6.36
N TYR A 812 -16.83 -11.07 6.96
CA TYR A 812 -17.91 -10.05 6.88
C TYR A 812 -17.56 -8.77 7.65
N LEU A 813 -16.81 -8.89 8.74
CA LEU A 813 -16.27 -7.83 9.55
C LEU A 813 -14.74 -7.89 9.47
N SER A 814 -14.10 -6.82 9.05
CA SER A 814 -12.65 -6.66 9.10
C SER A 814 -12.28 -5.63 10.18
N ILE A 815 -11.29 -5.97 11.00
CA ILE A 815 -10.81 -5.11 12.08
C ILE A 815 -9.38 -4.70 11.73
N LYS A 816 -9.14 -3.38 11.60
CA LYS A 816 -7.79 -2.83 11.40
C LYS A 816 -7.40 -2.06 12.65
N LYS A 817 -6.25 -2.37 13.26
CA LYS A 817 -5.71 -1.55 14.36
C LYS A 817 -5.28 -0.18 13.83
N SER A 818 -5.53 0.87 14.59
CA SER A 818 -5.03 2.22 14.33
C SER A 818 -4.54 2.84 15.65
N LYS A 819 -3.68 3.88 15.56
CA LYS A 819 -3.19 4.64 16.74
C LYS A 819 -4.32 5.18 17.64
N LYS A 820 -5.55 5.19 17.16
CA LYS A 820 -6.74 5.69 17.87
C LYS A 820 -7.79 4.62 18.15
N GLY A 821 -7.39 3.34 18.13
CA GLY A 821 -8.25 2.19 18.39
C GLY A 821 -8.59 1.35 17.16
N PRO A 822 -9.29 0.23 17.32
CA PRO A 822 -9.65 -0.67 16.22
C PRO A 822 -10.61 -0.01 15.22
N LEU A 823 -10.33 -0.14 13.93
CA LEU A 823 -11.21 0.31 12.85
C LEU A 823 -12.00 -0.88 12.33
N LYS A 824 -13.24 -1.00 12.75
CA LYS A 824 -14.18 -2.04 12.33
C LYS A 824 -14.84 -1.64 11.02
N GLN A 825 -14.74 -2.47 9.98
CA GLN A 825 -15.40 -2.28 8.68
C GLN A 825 -16.23 -3.50 8.33
N ILE A 826 -17.50 -3.31 8.07
CA ILE A 826 -18.42 -4.36 7.64
C ILE A 826 -18.56 -4.29 6.12
N VAL A 827 -18.64 -5.46 5.46
CA VAL A 827 -18.88 -5.52 4.01
C VAL A 827 -20.14 -4.76 3.60
N PRO A 828 -20.16 -4.07 2.44
CA PRO A 828 -21.31 -3.26 2.03
C PRO A 828 -22.60 -4.08 1.94
N GLN A 829 -23.71 -3.49 2.40
CA GLN A 829 -25.05 -4.12 2.37
C GLN A 829 -25.09 -5.51 3.05
N TYR A 830 -24.29 -5.73 4.09
CA TYR A 830 -24.20 -7.02 4.80
C TYR A 830 -25.57 -7.63 5.14
N GLN A 831 -26.48 -6.85 5.74
CA GLN A 831 -27.80 -7.35 6.18
C GLN A 831 -28.63 -7.99 5.06
N THR A 832 -28.45 -7.54 3.81
CA THR A 832 -29.23 -8.00 2.66
C THR A 832 -28.46 -8.95 1.75
N LEU A 833 -27.12 -8.94 1.78
CA LEU A 833 -26.27 -9.65 0.84
C LEU A 833 -25.36 -10.69 1.49
N LYS A 834 -25.43 -10.91 2.82
CA LYS A 834 -24.53 -11.82 3.53
C LYS A 834 -24.47 -13.24 2.94
N SER A 835 -25.59 -13.78 2.50
CA SER A 835 -25.67 -15.11 1.89
C SER A 835 -25.07 -15.21 0.47
N ASN A 836 -24.78 -14.06 -0.14
CA ASN A 836 -24.28 -13.97 -1.53
C ASN A 836 -22.80 -13.63 -1.60
N TYR A 837 -22.18 -13.22 -0.48
CA TYR A 837 -20.74 -12.96 -0.46
C TYR A 837 -19.97 -14.27 -0.46
N THR A 838 -18.94 -14.34 -1.31
CA THR A 838 -17.87 -15.34 -1.21
C THR A 838 -16.81 -14.81 -0.25
N LEU A 839 -16.47 -15.57 0.79
CA LEU A 839 -15.33 -15.23 1.64
C LEU A 839 -14.06 -15.91 1.10
N LEU A 840 -12.92 -15.26 1.30
CA LEU A 840 -11.63 -15.68 0.73
C LEU A 840 -11.25 -17.10 1.16
N TRP A 841 -11.41 -17.39 2.46
CA TRP A 841 -10.97 -18.65 3.05
C TRP A 841 -11.99 -19.79 2.85
N ASP A 842 -13.21 -19.50 2.43
CA ASP A 842 -14.23 -20.49 2.07
C ASP A 842 -14.06 -21.00 0.64
N MET A 843 -13.20 -20.37 -0.17
CA MET A 843 -12.94 -20.80 -1.54
C MET A 843 -12.15 -22.12 -1.56
N PRO A 844 -12.64 -23.18 -2.20
CA PRO A 844 -11.99 -24.50 -2.18
C PRO A 844 -10.65 -24.51 -2.95
N SER A 845 -10.40 -23.53 -3.81
CA SER A 845 -9.15 -23.34 -4.56
C SER A 845 -9.08 -21.94 -5.18
N ASN A 846 -7.90 -21.54 -5.67
CA ASN A 846 -7.73 -20.28 -6.41
C ASN A 846 -8.38 -20.28 -7.80
N ARG A 847 -8.91 -21.40 -8.29
CA ARG A 847 -9.33 -21.56 -9.69
C ARG A 847 -10.34 -20.53 -10.14
N GLY A 848 -11.37 -20.25 -9.31
CA GLY A 848 -12.39 -19.25 -9.64
C GLY A 848 -11.81 -17.84 -9.75
N TYR A 849 -10.91 -17.49 -8.83
CA TYR A 849 -10.20 -16.21 -8.85
C TYR A 849 -9.24 -16.08 -10.05
N ILE A 850 -8.49 -17.15 -10.36
CA ILE A 850 -7.62 -17.21 -11.56
C ILE A 850 -8.44 -16.97 -12.83
N ASN A 851 -9.61 -17.62 -12.95
CA ASN A 851 -10.50 -17.45 -14.10
C ASN A 851 -11.01 -16.00 -14.22
N ILE A 852 -11.39 -15.37 -13.10
CA ILE A 852 -11.80 -13.95 -13.07
C ILE A 852 -10.66 -13.04 -13.55
N VAL A 853 -9.45 -13.22 -13.03
CA VAL A 853 -8.28 -12.42 -13.43
C VAL A 853 -7.95 -12.64 -14.92
N ALA A 854 -8.06 -13.88 -15.42
CA ALA A 854 -7.85 -14.18 -16.85
C ALA A 854 -8.85 -13.46 -17.74
N VAL A 855 -10.13 -13.52 -17.37
CA VAL A 855 -11.23 -12.83 -18.08
C VAL A 855 -11.04 -11.31 -18.08
N MET A 856 -10.61 -10.75 -16.95
CA MET A 856 -10.26 -9.32 -16.88
C MET A 856 -9.06 -8.99 -17.76
N GLN A 857 -7.98 -9.81 -17.69
CA GLN A 857 -6.76 -9.58 -18.44
C GLN A 857 -6.99 -9.61 -19.96
N LYS A 858 -8.03 -10.28 -20.45
CA LYS A 858 -8.44 -10.23 -21.85
C LYS A 858 -8.62 -8.80 -22.37
N PHE A 859 -9.05 -7.88 -21.53
CA PHE A 859 -9.37 -6.50 -21.92
C PHE A 859 -8.39 -5.47 -21.37
N PHE A 860 -7.73 -5.73 -20.21
CA PHE A 860 -6.81 -4.81 -19.57
C PHE A 860 -5.51 -4.67 -20.35
N ASP A 861 -5.10 -3.44 -20.64
CA ASP A 861 -3.88 -3.15 -21.40
C ASP A 861 -2.60 -3.20 -20.54
N GLN A 862 -2.66 -2.94 -19.24
CA GLN A 862 -1.57 -3.20 -18.31
C GLN A 862 -1.84 -4.45 -17.46
N ALA A 863 -1.13 -4.64 -16.34
CA ALA A 863 -1.23 -5.84 -15.53
C ALA A 863 -2.31 -5.74 -14.43
N ILE A 864 -2.57 -6.87 -13.80
CA ILE A 864 -3.50 -7.03 -12.68
C ILE A 864 -2.72 -7.56 -11.48
N SER A 865 -2.69 -6.80 -10.38
CA SER A 865 -2.12 -7.24 -9.09
C SER A 865 -3.05 -8.27 -8.44
N GLY A 866 -2.95 -9.52 -8.86
CA GLY A 866 -3.75 -10.63 -8.32
C GLY A 866 -3.05 -11.32 -7.16
N ASN A 867 -3.69 -11.39 -6.00
CA ASN A 867 -3.20 -12.13 -4.83
C ASN A 867 -3.69 -13.57 -4.87
N TRP A 868 -2.80 -14.49 -4.52
CA TRP A 868 -3.09 -15.92 -4.47
C TRP A 868 -3.22 -16.34 -3.02
N SER A 869 -4.29 -17.05 -2.71
CA SER A 869 -4.62 -17.36 -1.33
C SER A 869 -4.93 -18.85 -1.18
N TYR A 870 -4.23 -19.51 -0.28
CA TYR A 870 -4.40 -20.94 -0.02
C TYR A 870 -4.89 -21.14 1.40
N ASN A 871 -5.96 -21.93 1.56
CA ASN A 871 -6.41 -22.42 2.86
C ASN A 871 -5.95 -23.88 3.04
N PRO A 872 -4.96 -24.15 3.92
CA PRO A 872 -4.46 -25.50 4.14
C PRO A 872 -5.56 -26.49 4.54
N GLU A 873 -6.61 -26.06 5.24
CA GLU A 873 -7.73 -26.94 5.64
C GLU A 873 -8.44 -27.66 4.49
N HIS A 874 -8.29 -27.13 3.27
CA HIS A 874 -8.84 -27.73 2.06
C HIS A 874 -7.97 -28.85 1.48
N TYR A 875 -6.81 -29.16 2.10
CA TYR A 875 -5.85 -30.15 1.62
C TYR A 875 -5.52 -31.21 2.67
N GLU A 876 -5.07 -32.39 2.22
CA GLU A 876 -4.65 -33.48 3.12
C GLU A 876 -3.53 -33.03 4.06
N ASN A 877 -3.61 -33.43 5.32
CA ASN A 877 -2.69 -33.08 6.41
C ASN A 877 -2.59 -31.57 6.70
N ASN A 878 -3.54 -30.76 6.21
CA ASN A 878 -3.49 -29.30 6.29
C ASN A 878 -2.20 -28.70 5.68
N GLU A 879 -1.71 -29.30 4.62
CA GLU A 879 -0.54 -28.86 3.88
C GLU A 879 -0.90 -28.60 2.41
N VAL A 880 -0.57 -27.41 1.89
CA VAL A 880 -0.79 -27.08 0.47
C VAL A 880 0.28 -27.73 -0.37
N PRO A 881 -0.05 -28.71 -1.26
CA PRO A 881 0.94 -29.36 -2.09
C PRO A 881 1.61 -28.38 -3.06
N VAL A 882 2.92 -28.41 -3.19
CA VAL A 882 3.67 -27.59 -4.15
C VAL A 882 3.21 -27.83 -5.60
N SER A 883 2.74 -29.04 -5.91
CA SER A 883 2.14 -29.39 -7.21
C SER A 883 0.90 -28.57 -7.53
N VAL A 884 0.07 -28.23 -6.53
CA VAL A 884 -1.12 -27.35 -6.70
C VAL A 884 -0.66 -25.94 -7.05
N MET A 885 0.35 -25.42 -6.35
CA MET A 885 0.91 -24.09 -6.63
C MET A 885 1.53 -24.04 -8.04
N ALA A 886 2.25 -25.09 -8.43
CA ALA A 886 2.84 -25.19 -9.78
C ALA A 886 1.75 -25.23 -10.86
N GLN A 887 0.67 -26.01 -10.65
CA GLN A 887 -0.43 -26.09 -11.59
C GLN A 887 -1.20 -24.79 -11.73
N ASP A 888 -1.40 -24.05 -10.62
CA ASP A 888 -2.01 -22.74 -10.65
C ASP A 888 -1.15 -21.77 -11.47
N MET A 889 0.19 -21.78 -11.29
CA MET A 889 1.11 -20.95 -12.08
C MET A 889 1.06 -21.26 -13.58
N LEU A 890 1.10 -22.57 -13.95
CA LEU A 890 0.98 -23.00 -15.33
C LEU A 890 -0.38 -22.59 -15.93
N THR A 891 -1.45 -22.68 -15.14
CA THR A 891 -2.78 -22.24 -15.54
C THR A 891 -2.81 -20.74 -15.81
N CYS A 892 -2.20 -19.94 -14.96
CA CYS A 892 -2.10 -18.50 -15.17
C CYS A 892 -1.32 -18.14 -16.41
N PHE A 893 -0.21 -18.81 -16.66
CA PHE A 893 0.52 -18.63 -17.91
C PHE A 893 -0.33 -19.05 -19.11
N LYS A 894 -0.98 -20.22 -19.07
CA LYS A 894 -1.90 -20.67 -20.12
C LYS A 894 -2.96 -19.62 -20.44
N LEU A 895 -3.55 -19.02 -19.41
CA LEU A 895 -4.67 -18.08 -19.53
C LEU A 895 -4.25 -16.60 -19.74
N GLY A 896 -2.97 -16.31 -19.88
CA GLY A 896 -2.48 -15.00 -20.26
C GLY A 896 -2.30 -13.98 -19.12
N HIS A 897 -2.21 -14.43 -17.86
CA HIS A 897 -1.89 -13.54 -16.77
C HIS A 897 -0.53 -12.90 -16.97
N LYS A 898 -0.43 -11.57 -16.81
CA LYS A 898 0.82 -10.84 -16.93
C LYS A 898 1.66 -10.94 -15.67
N THR A 899 1.01 -10.88 -14.49
CA THR A 899 1.67 -10.89 -13.18
C THR A 899 0.97 -11.82 -12.20
N ALA A 900 1.73 -12.36 -11.23
CA ALA A 900 1.22 -13.02 -10.05
C ALA A 900 1.89 -12.38 -8.82
N TYR A 901 1.06 -11.73 -7.99
CA TYR A 901 1.49 -10.87 -6.92
C TYR A 901 1.73 -11.63 -5.61
N TYR A 902 1.05 -11.34 -4.47
CA TYR A 902 1.27 -12.06 -3.23
C TYR A 902 0.83 -13.51 -3.28
N GLN A 903 1.46 -14.29 -2.39
CA GLN A 903 0.93 -15.57 -1.96
C GLN A 903 0.58 -15.50 -0.47
N ASN A 904 -0.69 -15.69 -0.14
CA ASN A 904 -1.20 -15.75 1.22
C ASN A 904 -1.52 -17.21 1.58
N THR A 905 -1.30 -17.60 2.82
CA THR A 905 -1.72 -18.90 3.35
C THR A 905 -2.55 -18.65 4.62
N ASN A 906 -3.69 -19.35 4.79
CA ASN A 906 -4.48 -19.29 6.00
C ASN A 906 -3.79 -20.08 7.12
N ASP A 907 -3.72 -19.55 8.33
CA ASP A 907 -3.02 -20.16 9.48
C ASP A 907 -3.91 -21.01 10.37
N MET A 908 -5.03 -21.50 9.86
CA MET A 908 -5.87 -22.57 10.44
C MET A 908 -6.47 -22.32 11.84
N LYS A 909 -6.75 -21.07 12.23
CA LYS A 909 -7.56 -20.80 13.41
C LYS A 909 -8.99 -20.44 13.03
N ASN A 910 -9.94 -21.23 13.56
CA ASN A 910 -11.36 -21.03 13.37
C ASN A 910 -11.82 -19.67 13.89
N ASP A 911 -12.64 -18.96 13.09
CA ASP A 911 -13.52 -17.87 13.52
C ASP A 911 -14.61 -18.44 14.50
N GLU A 912 -14.21 -18.91 15.67
CA GLU A 912 -15.17 -19.17 16.74
C GLU A 912 -15.36 -17.89 17.54
N GLU A 913 -16.62 -17.53 17.72
CA GLU A 913 -17.23 -16.38 18.38
C GLU A 913 -16.32 -15.73 19.44
N GLU A 914 -16.15 -14.40 19.37
CA GLU A 914 -15.56 -13.62 20.47
C GLU A 914 -16.16 -14.11 21.80
N PRO A 915 -15.36 -14.51 22.78
CA PRO A 915 -15.87 -14.74 24.11
C PRO A 915 -16.46 -13.39 24.57
N LYS A 916 -17.76 -13.38 24.84
CA LYS A 916 -18.39 -12.27 25.55
C LYS A 916 -17.64 -12.14 26.87
N GLN A 917 -16.70 -11.22 26.95
CA GLN A 917 -16.07 -10.87 28.21
C GLN A 917 -17.20 -10.40 29.13
N ASP A 918 -17.43 -11.17 30.16
CA ASP A 918 -18.40 -10.83 31.18
C ASP A 918 -17.95 -9.51 31.83
N LEU A 919 -18.89 -8.58 31.93
CA LEU A 919 -18.68 -7.28 32.57
C LEU A 919 -18.00 -7.42 33.96
N GLN A 920 -18.17 -8.56 34.61
CA GLN A 920 -17.58 -8.87 35.90
C GLN A 920 -16.07 -9.16 35.83
N SER A 921 -15.59 -9.80 34.75
CA SER A 921 -14.15 -10.02 34.57
C SER A 921 -13.40 -8.73 34.22
N LEU A 922 -14.05 -7.81 33.50
CA LEU A 922 -13.52 -6.47 33.25
C LEU A 922 -13.46 -5.61 34.53
N ILE A 923 -14.43 -5.75 35.42
CA ILE A 923 -14.47 -5.05 36.70
C ILE A 923 -13.38 -5.62 37.64
N ASP A 924 -13.17 -6.92 37.63
CA ASP A 924 -12.16 -7.57 38.47
C ASP A 924 -10.73 -7.22 37.98
N ASP A 925 -10.49 -7.11 36.66
CA ASP A 925 -9.22 -6.63 36.11
C ASP A 925 -8.95 -5.14 36.43
N ILE A 926 -9.98 -4.30 36.43
CA ILE A 926 -9.85 -2.88 36.81
C ILE A 926 -9.60 -2.73 38.31
N MET A 927 -10.22 -3.57 39.12
CA MET A 927 -10.08 -3.52 40.59
C MET A 927 -8.76 -4.13 41.09
N SER A 928 -8.13 -5.00 40.30
CA SER A 928 -6.80 -5.54 40.61
C SER A 928 -5.63 -4.64 40.20
N SER A 929 -5.88 -3.63 39.34
CA SER A 929 -4.85 -2.67 38.92
C SER A 929 -4.70 -1.44 39.84
N ASP A 930 -5.53 -1.30 40.86
CA ASP A 930 -5.52 -0.12 41.76
C ASP A 930 -4.56 -0.24 42.99
N GLU A 931 -3.67 -1.23 43.02
CA GLU A 931 -2.69 -1.39 44.13
C GLU A 931 -1.21 -1.22 43.73
N GLU A 932 -0.86 -0.64 42.59
CA GLU A 932 0.51 -0.22 42.39
C GLU A 932 0.54 1.27 42.00
N ASP A 933 1.12 2.05 42.95
CA ASP A 933 1.35 3.50 42.86
C ASP A 933 2.05 3.90 41.54
N CYS A 934 1.32 4.50 40.65
CA CYS A 934 1.89 5.19 39.49
C CYS A 934 2.47 6.54 39.93
N GLU A 935 3.76 6.64 40.25
CA GLU A 935 4.46 7.91 40.52
C GLU A 935 4.62 8.81 39.29
N SER A 936 4.19 8.41 38.11
CA SER A 936 4.35 9.20 36.87
C SER A 936 3.25 10.21 36.59
N CYS A 937 2.22 10.33 37.45
CA CYS A 937 1.14 11.32 37.31
C CYS A 937 1.36 12.62 38.10
N LYS A 938 2.58 12.89 38.52
CA LYS A 938 2.95 14.18 39.14
C LYS A 938 4.07 14.84 38.35
N ILE A 939 3.71 15.50 37.25
CA ILE A 939 4.25 16.81 36.80
C ILE A 939 3.33 17.31 35.71
#